data_b9b316e0e6a7008683cb52c5b684b6e6
#
_entry.id   b9b316e0e6a7008683cb52c5b684b6e6
#
_cell.length_a   1.000
_cell.length_b   1.000
_cell.length_c   1.000
_cell.angle_alpha   90.00
_cell.angle_beta   90.00
_cell.angle_gamma   90.00
#
_symmetry.space_group_name_H-M   'P 1'
#
loop_
_entity.id
_entity.type
_entity.pdbx_description
1 polymer ?
#
loop_
_entity_poly.entity_id
_entity_poly.type
_entity_poly.pdbx_seq_one_letter_code
_entity_poly.pdbx_strand_id
1 'polypeptide(L)'
;MTFHSACCRILRRDIERMGYTRSFTIYDTSDSERIMKDIIKDMGLDDKTFPARYVLGAISREKDNMVSPQAMLDRAERTGDLRALHIARAYVKYQTQLKDNNALDFDDIIFVTVKLLLEHEDVKRYYQRKFRYVLVDEYQDTNHMQYLLTSLLAGGYENICVVGDDDQSIYRFRGATIENILNFEKQYRGSRTIRLEQNYRSTQSILNAANSVIAHNLGRKGKRLWTANGEGEPITVYEASDEGAEANFVAGSIIRGSKGKNFKDYAILYRTNAQSNALEFAMKRNGIPYRVIGGTRFFDRAEVKDMLSYLCVINNRADDLRLKRIINNPPRGLGAKTLETAQRLAEAEGKPLYSVVSDPYSYGPLEKPAMKLMQFASLIEGLAQLLAEGMSLPDFYDEVMRQSGYEDMLQAKPTEENKTRLENIRELKSSINAYVQNAEVPTLAGFLEEIALYTDLEQYNEGDDAVVMMTMHSAKGLEFPNVYLVGFEDGLFPGLRAIGDAEEMEEERRLCYGAITRAKKNLYISHARQRMIYGRTSAALPSRFLREIPEEYVVKRGGQRPRTDSFSGMPGFGGESGYSRYAIPNMQPQREQPRRTDAMSYSSQKPKSAVMELNKGDMVSHAAFGRGMVLSVMKMGGDALLEIAFDDIGTKKLMAKTASAHMKKL
;
A
#
# COMPACT_ATOMS: atom_id res chain seq x y z
N MET A 1 -12.27 1.16 19.28
CA MET A 1 -12.38 0.17 18.16
C MET A 1 -12.28 0.90 16.84
N THR A 2 -11.91 0.22 15.74
CA THR A 2 -11.89 0.82 14.40
C THR A 2 -13.30 1.01 13.85
N PHE A 3 -13.47 1.84 12.79
CA PHE A 3 -14.76 2.00 12.11
C PHE A 3 -15.30 0.66 11.61
N HIS A 4 -14.46 -0.15 10.94
CA HIS A 4 -14.86 -1.46 10.45
C HIS A 4 -15.32 -2.40 11.58
N SER A 5 -14.59 -2.45 12.67
CA SER A 5 -14.96 -3.25 13.86
C SER A 5 -16.30 -2.84 14.44
N ALA A 6 -16.59 -1.53 14.50
CA ALA A 6 -17.88 -1.03 14.95
C ALA A 6 -19.01 -1.42 13.99
N CYS A 7 -18.78 -1.27 12.68
CA CYS A 7 -19.72 -1.65 11.63
C CYS A 7 -20.00 -3.15 11.64
N CYS A 8 -18.97 -4.00 11.74
CA CYS A 8 -19.14 -5.44 11.83
C CYS A 8 -20.05 -5.84 13.01
N ARG A 9 -19.87 -5.24 14.20
CA ARG A 9 -20.73 -5.51 15.36
C ARG A 9 -22.19 -5.09 15.11
N ILE A 10 -22.42 -3.99 14.42
CA ILE A 10 -23.76 -3.54 14.01
C ILE A 10 -24.35 -4.56 13.02
N LEU A 11 -23.60 -4.91 11.98
CA LEU A 11 -24.04 -5.83 10.94
C LEU A 11 -24.29 -7.25 11.46
N ARG A 12 -23.43 -7.79 12.35
CA ARG A 12 -23.65 -9.13 12.97
C ARG A 12 -25.00 -9.19 13.70
N ARG A 13 -25.52 -8.07 14.17
CA ARG A 13 -26.82 -8.03 14.84
C ARG A 13 -27.97 -7.83 13.85
N ASP A 14 -27.87 -6.87 12.92
CA ASP A 14 -29.02 -6.33 12.20
C ASP A 14 -28.97 -6.52 10.67
N ILE A 15 -27.94 -7.18 10.11
CA ILE A 15 -27.71 -7.29 8.66
C ILE A 15 -28.81 -8.07 7.92
N GLU A 16 -29.57 -8.91 8.63
CA GLU A 16 -30.68 -9.67 8.05
C GLU A 16 -31.70 -8.75 7.37
N ARG A 17 -31.83 -7.51 7.85
CA ARG A 17 -32.64 -6.46 7.22
C ARG A 17 -32.16 -6.07 5.82
N MET A 18 -30.88 -6.29 5.52
CA MET A 18 -30.26 -6.01 4.23
C MET A 18 -30.23 -7.24 3.32
N GLY A 19 -30.82 -8.37 3.76
CA GLY A 19 -30.89 -9.62 3.00
C GLY A 19 -29.59 -10.43 2.97
N TYR A 20 -28.77 -10.30 4.00
CA TYR A 20 -27.62 -11.18 4.29
C TYR A 20 -27.93 -12.01 5.53
N THR A 21 -27.12 -13.05 5.77
CA THR A 21 -27.14 -13.75 7.05
C THR A 21 -26.04 -13.22 7.99
N ARG A 22 -26.20 -13.47 9.30
CA ARG A 22 -25.22 -13.02 10.30
C ARG A 22 -23.85 -13.67 10.16
N SER A 23 -23.76 -14.82 9.50
CA SER A 23 -22.51 -15.54 9.24
C SER A 23 -21.76 -15.07 7.99
N PHE A 24 -22.00 -13.84 7.51
CA PHE A 24 -21.33 -13.32 6.32
C PHE A 24 -19.80 -13.40 6.43
N THR A 25 -19.16 -13.66 5.28
CA THR A 25 -17.70 -13.65 5.16
C THR A 25 -17.20 -12.26 4.79
N ILE A 26 -16.03 -11.88 5.31
CA ILE A 26 -15.34 -10.64 4.91
C ILE A 26 -14.25 -11.02 3.90
N TYR A 27 -14.35 -10.49 2.69
CA TYR A 27 -13.38 -10.71 1.61
C TYR A 27 -12.25 -9.68 1.66
N ASP A 28 -11.02 -10.18 1.55
CA ASP A 28 -9.85 -9.32 1.43
C ASP A 28 -9.64 -8.83 -0.02
N THR A 29 -8.62 -8.00 -0.21
CA THR A 29 -8.27 -7.45 -1.53
C THR A 29 -8.00 -8.54 -2.57
N SER A 30 -7.35 -9.66 -2.17
CA SER A 30 -7.03 -10.74 -3.11
C SER A 30 -8.26 -11.56 -3.51
N ASP A 31 -9.21 -11.71 -2.59
CA ASP A 31 -10.50 -12.36 -2.84
C ASP A 31 -11.33 -11.52 -3.81
N SER A 32 -11.41 -10.22 -3.55
CA SER A 32 -12.09 -9.26 -4.42
C SER A 32 -11.48 -9.19 -5.82
N GLU A 33 -10.14 -9.18 -5.93
CA GLU A 33 -9.44 -9.23 -7.22
C GLU A 33 -9.74 -10.51 -8.00
N ARG A 34 -9.84 -11.65 -7.31
CA ARG A 34 -10.15 -12.93 -7.94
C ARG A 34 -11.54 -12.92 -8.55
N ILE A 35 -12.55 -12.52 -7.79
CA ILE A 35 -13.93 -12.38 -8.28
C ILE A 35 -13.98 -11.42 -9.46
N MET A 36 -13.34 -10.27 -9.35
CA MET A 36 -13.37 -9.28 -10.43
C MET A 36 -12.71 -9.78 -11.71
N LYS A 37 -11.63 -10.57 -11.63
CA LYS A 37 -11.02 -11.23 -12.80
C LYS A 37 -11.98 -12.19 -13.48
N ASP A 38 -12.72 -12.99 -12.70
CA ASP A 38 -13.71 -13.91 -13.24
C ASP A 38 -14.84 -13.13 -13.93
N ILE A 39 -15.34 -12.05 -13.32
CA ILE A 39 -16.37 -11.17 -13.91
C ILE A 39 -15.89 -10.54 -15.23
N ILE A 40 -14.66 -9.99 -15.27
CA ILE A 40 -14.08 -9.36 -16.46
C ILE A 40 -14.01 -10.39 -17.61
N LYS A 41 -13.56 -11.61 -17.29
CA LYS A 41 -13.50 -12.73 -18.25
C LYS A 41 -14.91 -13.12 -18.77
N ASP A 42 -15.90 -13.24 -17.89
CA ASP A 42 -17.27 -13.59 -18.24
C ASP A 42 -17.98 -12.49 -19.05
N MET A 43 -17.57 -11.24 -18.87
CA MET A 43 -18.03 -10.13 -19.70
C MET A 43 -17.33 -10.04 -21.07
N GLY A 44 -16.37 -10.91 -21.35
CA GLY A 44 -15.58 -10.89 -22.58
C GLY A 44 -14.69 -9.64 -22.71
N LEU A 45 -14.32 -9.01 -21.58
CA LEU A 45 -13.48 -7.82 -21.57
C LEU A 45 -12.00 -8.20 -21.51
N ASP A 46 -11.16 -7.40 -22.15
CA ASP A 46 -9.71 -7.55 -22.12
C ASP A 46 -9.16 -7.09 -20.75
N ASP A 47 -8.43 -7.94 -20.06
CA ASP A 47 -7.84 -7.71 -18.74
C ASP A 47 -6.73 -6.64 -18.74
N LYS A 48 -6.12 -6.33 -19.88
CA LYS A 48 -5.15 -5.23 -20.03
C LYS A 48 -5.85 -3.88 -20.09
N THR A 49 -7.02 -3.83 -20.73
CA THR A 49 -7.84 -2.61 -20.83
C THR A 49 -8.64 -2.35 -19.56
N PHE A 50 -9.11 -3.42 -18.90
CA PHE A 50 -9.87 -3.42 -17.65
C PHE A 50 -9.17 -4.26 -16.57
N PRO A 51 -7.99 -3.83 -16.05
CA PRO A 51 -7.35 -4.57 -14.97
C PRO A 51 -8.27 -4.64 -13.74
N ALA A 52 -8.38 -5.81 -13.11
CA ALA A 52 -9.28 -6.02 -11.96
C ALA A 52 -9.10 -4.97 -10.85
N ARG A 53 -7.85 -4.62 -10.52
CA ARG A 53 -7.53 -3.56 -9.54
C ARG A 53 -8.06 -2.19 -9.94
N TYR A 54 -8.00 -1.87 -11.22
CA TYR A 54 -8.52 -0.59 -11.72
C TYR A 54 -10.04 -0.52 -11.59
N VAL A 55 -10.75 -1.60 -11.97
CA VAL A 55 -12.21 -1.71 -11.87
C VAL A 55 -12.64 -1.65 -10.41
N LEU A 56 -12.00 -2.42 -9.52
CA LEU A 56 -12.26 -2.39 -8.08
C LEU A 56 -12.00 -1.01 -7.47
N GLY A 57 -10.93 -0.35 -7.86
CA GLY A 57 -10.64 1.02 -7.39
C GLY A 57 -11.67 2.06 -7.86
N ALA A 58 -12.30 1.84 -9.03
CA ALA A 58 -13.42 2.68 -9.47
C ALA A 58 -14.68 2.39 -8.64
N ILE A 59 -14.98 1.12 -8.37
CA ILE A 59 -16.11 0.69 -7.52
C ILE A 59 -15.96 1.23 -6.10
N SER A 60 -14.76 1.12 -5.51
CA SER A 60 -14.46 1.62 -4.16
C SER A 60 -14.78 3.12 -4.04
N ARG A 61 -14.36 3.93 -5.02
CA ARG A 61 -14.71 5.37 -5.06
C ARG A 61 -16.20 5.64 -5.15
N GLU A 62 -16.95 4.81 -5.88
CA GLU A 62 -18.42 4.96 -5.95
C GLU A 62 -19.07 4.57 -4.62
N LYS A 63 -18.60 3.50 -3.97
CA LYS A 63 -19.05 3.13 -2.61
C LYS A 63 -18.76 4.25 -1.61
N ASP A 64 -17.55 4.84 -1.63
CA ASP A 64 -17.18 5.97 -0.77
C ASP A 64 -18.10 7.19 -0.91
N ASN A 65 -18.71 7.35 -2.08
CA ASN A 65 -19.68 8.43 -2.38
C ASN A 65 -21.16 8.00 -2.25
N MET A 66 -21.45 6.86 -1.63
CA MET A 66 -22.81 6.32 -1.50
C MET A 66 -23.51 6.03 -2.83
N VAL A 67 -22.77 5.81 -3.91
CA VAL A 67 -23.34 5.49 -5.21
C VAL A 67 -23.57 4.00 -5.33
N SER A 68 -24.83 3.60 -5.45
CA SER A 68 -25.22 2.19 -5.64
C SER A 68 -24.82 1.69 -7.04
N PRO A 69 -24.67 0.35 -7.24
CA PRO A 69 -24.41 -0.23 -8.55
C PRO A 69 -25.39 0.23 -9.63
N GLN A 70 -26.69 0.29 -9.30
CA GLN A 70 -27.72 0.74 -10.24
C GLN A 70 -27.58 2.24 -10.57
N ALA A 71 -27.32 3.09 -9.58
CA ALA A 71 -27.14 4.51 -9.82
C ALA A 71 -25.91 4.81 -10.70
N MET A 72 -24.82 4.04 -10.54
CA MET A 72 -23.66 4.12 -11.44
C MET A 72 -24.02 3.70 -12.87
N LEU A 73 -24.78 2.61 -13.00
CA LEU A 73 -25.23 2.09 -14.32
C LEU A 73 -26.10 3.12 -15.03
N ASP A 74 -27.12 3.64 -14.37
CA ASP A 74 -28.02 4.65 -14.92
C ASP A 74 -27.27 5.94 -15.35
N ARG A 75 -26.27 6.32 -14.58
CA ARG A 75 -25.39 7.47 -14.93
C ARG A 75 -24.56 7.19 -16.16
N ALA A 76 -23.92 6.00 -16.24
CA ALA A 76 -23.10 5.61 -17.37
C ALA A 76 -23.90 5.48 -18.67
N GLU A 77 -25.13 4.96 -18.62
CA GLU A 77 -26.04 4.88 -19.76
C GLU A 77 -26.44 6.27 -20.28
N ARG A 78 -26.69 7.23 -19.38
CA ARG A 78 -27.03 8.61 -19.76
C ARG A 78 -25.86 9.36 -20.40
N THR A 79 -24.64 9.10 -19.95
CA THR A 79 -23.45 9.79 -20.48
C THR A 79 -22.93 9.17 -21.77
N GLY A 80 -23.31 7.93 -22.07
CA GLY A 80 -22.83 7.19 -23.24
C GLY A 80 -21.36 6.79 -23.18
N ASP A 81 -20.70 6.93 -22.02
CA ASP A 81 -19.31 6.50 -21.82
C ASP A 81 -19.24 4.97 -21.73
N LEU A 82 -18.77 4.34 -22.81
CA LEU A 82 -18.67 2.88 -22.92
C LEU A 82 -17.74 2.30 -21.82
N ARG A 83 -16.68 2.99 -21.45
CA ARG A 83 -15.77 2.52 -20.40
C ARG A 83 -16.45 2.55 -19.04
N ALA A 84 -17.12 3.66 -18.71
CA ALA A 84 -17.91 3.77 -17.48
C ALA A 84 -19.04 2.74 -17.44
N LEU A 85 -19.69 2.47 -18.59
CA LEU A 85 -20.75 1.48 -18.71
C LEU A 85 -20.26 0.06 -18.40
N HIS A 86 -19.08 -0.34 -18.93
CA HIS A 86 -18.49 -1.65 -18.61
C HIS A 86 -18.16 -1.78 -17.14
N ILE A 87 -17.58 -0.72 -16.53
CA ILE A 87 -17.26 -0.72 -15.09
C ILE A 87 -18.54 -0.80 -14.25
N ALA A 88 -19.60 -0.05 -14.61
CA ALA A 88 -20.88 -0.09 -13.91
C ALA A 88 -21.55 -1.47 -13.99
N ARG A 89 -21.52 -2.12 -15.16
CA ARG A 89 -22.00 -3.50 -15.31
C ARG A 89 -21.18 -4.50 -14.49
N ALA A 90 -19.86 -4.33 -14.44
CA ALA A 90 -18.99 -5.14 -13.57
C ALA A 90 -19.34 -4.92 -12.09
N TYR A 91 -19.65 -3.69 -11.68
CA TYR A 91 -20.06 -3.38 -10.31
C TYR A 91 -21.37 -4.07 -9.94
N VAL A 92 -22.39 -4.05 -10.82
CA VAL A 92 -23.64 -4.78 -10.60
C VAL A 92 -23.38 -6.27 -10.39
N LYS A 93 -22.62 -6.91 -11.30
CA LYS A 93 -22.27 -8.33 -11.19
C LYS A 93 -21.47 -8.64 -9.91
N TYR A 94 -20.51 -7.80 -9.58
CA TYR A 94 -19.66 -7.95 -8.39
C TYR A 94 -20.50 -7.92 -7.11
N GLN A 95 -21.37 -6.93 -6.97
CA GLN A 95 -22.21 -6.79 -5.78
C GLN A 95 -23.25 -7.91 -5.67
N THR A 96 -23.78 -8.39 -6.80
CA THR A 96 -24.67 -9.56 -6.83
C THR A 96 -23.92 -10.79 -6.34
N GLN A 97 -22.73 -11.06 -6.86
CA GLN A 97 -21.94 -12.22 -6.46
C GLN A 97 -21.50 -12.19 -5.00
N LEU A 98 -21.14 -11.02 -4.47
CA LEU A 98 -20.86 -10.86 -3.04
C LEU A 98 -22.10 -11.22 -2.21
N LYS A 99 -23.28 -10.75 -2.62
CA LYS A 99 -24.54 -11.03 -1.93
C LYS A 99 -24.90 -12.52 -1.96
N ASP A 100 -24.75 -13.17 -3.12
CA ASP A 100 -25.03 -14.58 -3.31
C ASP A 100 -24.09 -15.46 -2.47
N ASN A 101 -22.82 -15.05 -2.34
CA ASN A 101 -21.83 -15.72 -1.49
C ASN A 101 -21.99 -15.36 0.00
N ASN A 102 -23.01 -14.57 0.37
CA ASN A 102 -23.16 -14.01 1.71
C ASN A 102 -21.85 -13.40 2.22
N ALA A 103 -21.23 -12.55 1.41
CA ALA A 103 -19.94 -11.93 1.66
C ALA A 103 -20.01 -10.40 1.51
N LEU A 104 -19.12 -9.71 2.23
CA LEU A 104 -18.90 -8.28 2.14
C LEU A 104 -17.41 -8.04 1.89
N ASP A 105 -17.08 -7.07 1.05
CA ASP A 105 -15.72 -6.53 1.00
C ASP A 105 -15.51 -5.46 2.10
N PHE A 106 -14.30 -4.92 2.19
CA PHE A 106 -13.99 -3.91 3.21
C PHE A 106 -14.85 -2.65 3.06
N ASP A 107 -15.11 -2.20 1.84
CA ASP A 107 -15.92 -1.02 1.59
C ASP A 107 -17.37 -1.28 1.95
N ASP A 108 -17.89 -2.49 1.67
CA ASP A 108 -19.25 -2.89 2.03
C ASP A 108 -19.52 -2.86 3.52
N ILE A 109 -18.53 -3.15 4.36
CA ILE A 109 -18.71 -3.14 5.81
C ILE A 109 -19.26 -1.77 6.28
N ILE A 110 -18.70 -0.68 5.77
CA ILE A 110 -19.15 0.67 6.12
C ILE A 110 -20.38 1.04 5.28
N PHE A 111 -20.35 0.79 3.97
CA PHE A 111 -21.42 1.12 3.05
C PHE A 111 -22.77 0.50 3.46
N VAL A 112 -22.80 -0.81 3.73
CA VAL A 112 -24.01 -1.52 4.13
C VAL A 112 -24.47 -1.06 5.52
N THR A 113 -23.55 -0.75 6.44
CA THR A 113 -23.92 -0.20 7.76
C THR A 113 -24.59 1.16 7.63
N VAL A 114 -24.02 2.07 6.84
CA VAL A 114 -24.62 3.39 6.60
C VAL A 114 -25.97 3.24 5.95
N LYS A 115 -26.09 2.38 4.93
CA LYS A 115 -27.36 2.08 4.25
C LYS A 115 -28.41 1.51 5.22
N LEU A 116 -28.01 0.56 6.07
CA LEU A 116 -28.89 0.00 7.12
C LEU A 116 -29.44 1.10 8.05
N LEU A 117 -28.58 2.02 8.50
CA LEU A 117 -28.98 3.11 9.38
C LEU A 117 -29.87 4.15 8.68
N LEU A 118 -29.72 4.34 7.36
CA LEU A 118 -30.55 5.25 6.57
C LEU A 118 -31.92 4.64 6.26
N GLU A 119 -32.00 3.36 5.92
CA GLU A 119 -33.20 2.68 5.48
C GLU A 119 -34.06 2.16 6.66
N HIS A 120 -33.46 1.90 7.84
CA HIS A 120 -34.13 1.34 9.01
C HIS A 120 -34.02 2.27 10.22
N GLU A 121 -35.02 3.17 10.34
CA GLU A 121 -35.10 4.19 11.39
C GLU A 121 -35.10 3.59 12.82
N ASP A 122 -35.69 2.43 13.03
CA ASP A 122 -35.71 1.72 14.31
C ASP A 122 -34.31 1.26 14.73
N VAL A 123 -33.49 0.76 13.78
CA VAL A 123 -32.11 0.39 14.00
C VAL A 123 -31.29 1.63 14.32
N LYS A 124 -31.42 2.70 13.52
CA LYS A 124 -30.73 3.98 13.76
C LYS A 124 -31.00 4.51 15.16
N ARG A 125 -32.26 4.60 15.54
CA ARG A 125 -32.68 5.08 16.88
C ARG A 125 -32.16 4.21 18.01
N TYR A 126 -32.07 2.88 17.80
CA TYR A 126 -31.50 1.99 18.79
C TYR A 126 -30.02 2.34 19.04
N TYR A 127 -29.19 2.50 17.99
CA TYR A 127 -27.78 2.83 18.14
C TYR A 127 -27.57 4.27 18.65
N GLN A 128 -28.38 5.23 18.24
CA GLN A 128 -28.36 6.59 18.79
C GLN A 128 -28.62 6.62 20.31
N ARG A 129 -29.56 5.81 20.81
CA ARG A 129 -29.79 5.68 22.26
C ARG A 129 -28.67 4.94 22.98
N LYS A 130 -28.06 3.94 22.33
CA LYS A 130 -26.96 3.16 22.88
C LYS A 130 -25.67 3.97 22.99
N PHE A 131 -25.35 4.76 21.99
CA PHE A 131 -24.13 5.58 21.93
C PHE A 131 -24.44 7.03 22.33
N ARG A 132 -24.46 7.28 23.64
CA ARG A 132 -24.71 8.62 24.18
C ARG A 132 -23.57 9.59 23.92
N TYR A 133 -22.37 9.11 23.71
CA TYR A 133 -21.16 9.84 23.36
C TYR A 133 -20.48 9.15 22.18
N VAL A 134 -20.07 9.93 21.20
CA VAL A 134 -19.32 9.47 20.04
C VAL A 134 -17.97 10.17 20.06
N LEU A 135 -16.89 9.39 20.21
CA LEU A 135 -15.53 9.90 20.20
C LEU A 135 -14.79 9.31 19.02
N VAL A 136 -14.19 10.16 18.19
CA VAL A 136 -13.47 9.75 16.99
C VAL A 136 -12.05 10.31 17.07
N ASP A 137 -11.08 9.41 17.02
CA ASP A 137 -9.67 9.75 16.92
C ASP A 137 -9.22 9.72 15.44
N GLU A 138 -8.09 10.36 15.13
CA GLU A 138 -7.54 10.49 13.78
C GLU A 138 -8.56 11.01 12.76
N TYR A 139 -9.41 11.96 13.16
CA TYR A 139 -10.55 12.39 12.36
C TYR A 139 -10.18 12.98 10.99
N GLN A 140 -8.95 13.49 10.82
CA GLN A 140 -8.42 13.99 9.55
C GLN A 140 -8.24 12.91 8.48
N ASP A 141 -8.25 11.61 8.87
CA ASP A 141 -8.11 10.49 7.95
C ASP A 141 -9.45 9.85 7.58
N THR A 142 -10.56 10.45 8.02
CA THR A 142 -11.89 9.93 7.70
C THR A 142 -12.27 10.25 6.26
N ASN A 143 -12.89 9.26 5.57
CA ASN A 143 -13.55 9.47 4.28
C ASN A 143 -15.01 9.92 4.47
N HIS A 144 -15.70 10.21 3.37
CA HIS A 144 -17.09 10.68 3.41
C HIS A 144 -18.04 9.68 4.07
N MET A 145 -17.84 8.38 3.87
CA MET A 145 -18.69 7.34 4.47
C MET A 145 -18.52 7.27 5.99
N GLN A 146 -17.28 7.34 6.48
CA GLN A 146 -16.99 7.36 7.91
C GLN A 146 -17.53 8.62 8.60
N TYR A 147 -17.44 9.75 7.90
CA TYR A 147 -18.09 10.99 8.32
C TYR A 147 -19.60 10.82 8.45
N LEU A 148 -20.28 10.28 7.42
CA LEU A 148 -21.73 10.06 7.42
C LEU A 148 -22.14 9.08 8.53
N LEU A 149 -21.43 7.97 8.70
CA LEU A 149 -21.64 7.02 9.79
C LEU A 149 -21.58 7.71 11.16
N THR A 150 -20.52 8.50 11.37
CA THR A 150 -20.32 9.25 12.62
C THR A 150 -21.47 10.20 12.90
N SER A 151 -21.91 10.94 11.88
CA SER A 151 -23.03 11.88 11.97
C SER A 151 -24.36 11.17 12.28
N LEU A 152 -24.62 10.02 11.63
CA LEU A 152 -25.82 9.23 11.89
C LEU A 152 -25.86 8.70 13.33
N LEU A 153 -24.72 8.22 13.84
CA LEU A 153 -24.66 7.70 15.22
C LEU A 153 -24.75 8.81 16.27
N ALA A 154 -24.10 9.97 16.01
CA ALA A 154 -24.12 11.11 16.94
C ALA A 154 -25.46 11.85 16.98
N GLY A 155 -26.30 11.74 15.95
CA GLY A 155 -27.50 12.54 15.75
C GLY A 155 -28.59 12.41 16.82
N GLY A 156 -28.46 11.47 17.78
CA GLY A 156 -29.43 11.33 18.89
C GLY A 156 -29.23 12.30 20.02
N TYR A 157 -27.97 12.63 20.35
CA TYR A 157 -27.60 13.49 21.48
C TYR A 157 -26.64 14.62 21.11
N GLU A 158 -26.06 14.59 19.90
CA GLU A 158 -25.02 15.51 19.41
C GLU A 158 -23.79 15.62 20.35
N ASN A 159 -23.62 14.62 21.24
CA ASN A 159 -22.43 14.51 22.08
C ASN A 159 -21.28 13.90 21.31
N ILE A 160 -20.67 14.69 20.44
CA ILE A 160 -19.55 14.27 19.60
C ILE A 160 -18.25 14.96 20.00
N CYS A 161 -17.17 14.20 20.10
CA CYS A 161 -15.83 14.71 20.28
C CYS A 161 -14.91 14.10 19.21
N VAL A 162 -14.25 14.93 18.43
CA VAL A 162 -13.27 14.47 17.43
C VAL A 162 -11.89 14.95 17.82
N VAL A 163 -10.91 14.08 17.65
CA VAL A 163 -9.50 14.37 17.85
C VAL A 163 -8.77 14.12 16.54
N GLY A 164 -7.85 15.00 16.18
CA GLY A 164 -7.08 14.83 14.96
C GLY A 164 -6.08 15.94 14.73
N ASP A 165 -5.23 15.72 13.74
CA ASP A 165 -4.18 16.62 13.33
C ASP A 165 -4.26 16.84 11.82
N ASP A 166 -4.74 18.00 11.39
CA ASP A 166 -4.85 18.37 9.98
C ASP A 166 -3.49 18.32 9.25
N ASP A 167 -2.38 18.55 9.95
CA ASP A 167 -1.02 18.44 9.41
C ASP A 167 -0.54 16.98 9.25
N GLN A 168 -1.33 15.98 9.71
CA GLN A 168 -1.06 14.54 9.55
C GLN A 168 -2.09 13.80 8.69
N SER A 169 -2.89 14.51 7.89
CA SER A 169 -3.80 13.92 6.90
C SER A 169 -2.99 13.42 5.70
N ILE A 170 -2.74 12.10 5.63
CA ILE A 170 -1.87 11.43 4.65
C ILE A 170 -2.51 10.22 3.96
N TYR A 171 -3.84 10.07 4.05
CA TYR A 171 -4.58 8.94 3.47
C TYR A 171 -5.59 9.36 2.37
N ARG A 172 -5.34 10.48 1.68
CA ARG A 172 -6.18 10.93 0.56
C ARG A 172 -6.29 9.87 -0.53
N PHE A 173 -5.20 9.14 -0.81
CA PHE A 173 -5.18 8.05 -1.77
C PHE A 173 -6.10 6.86 -1.38
N ARG A 174 -6.59 6.83 -0.12
CA ARG A 174 -7.61 5.91 0.39
C ARG A 174 -8.99 6.57 0.58
N GLY A 175 -9.22 7.73 -0.05
CA GLY A 175 -10.49 8.45 0.03
C GLY A 175 -10.66 9.35 1.25
N ALA A 176 -9.65 9.48 2.13
CA ALA A 176 -9.72 10.43 3.24
C ALA A 176 -9.84 11.87 2.72
N THR A 177 -10.61 12.69 3.41
CA THR A 177 -10.76 14.11 3.10
C THR A 177 -10.50 14.98 4.32
N ILE A 178 -9.51 15.85 4.22
CA ILE A 178 -9.16 16.80 5.27
C ILE A 178 -10.30 17.78 5.59
N GLU A 179 -11.21 17.98 4.64
CA GLU A 179 -12.37 18.85 4.78
C GLU A 179 -13.26 18.47 5.98
N ASN A 180 -13.30 17.19 6.33
CA ASN A 180 -14.10 16.73 7.49
C ASN A 180 -13.64 17.41 8.78
N ILE A 181 -12.34 17.49 9.04
CA ILE A 181 -11.81 18.13 10.26
C ILE A 181 -11.79 19.67 10.14
N LEU A 182 -11.48 20.20 8.94
CA LEU A 182 -11.43 21.65 8.73
C LEU A 182 -12.81 22.30 8.88
N ASN A 183 -13.87 21.62 8.43
CA ASN A 183 -15.23 22.13 8.44
C ASN A 183 -16.07 21.68 9.66
N PHE A 184 -15.50 20.95 10.61
CA PHE A 184 -16.23 20.43 11.78
C PHE A 184 -17.01 21.49 12.54
N GLU A 185 -16.41 22.65 12.81
CA GLU A 185 -17.04 23.77 13.53
C GLU A 185 -18.23 24.39 12.77
N LYS A 186 -18.19 24.35 11.43
CA LYS A 186 -19.32 24.84 10.60
C LYS A 186 -20.51 23.90 10.67
N GLN A 187 -20.24 22.62 10.82
CA GLN A 187 -21.23 21.56 10.85
C GLN A 187 -21.89 21.41 12.23
N TYR A 188 -21.07 21.40 13.28
CA TYR A 188 -21.53 21.32 14.66
C TYR A 188 -21.46 22.70 15.31
N ARG A 189 -22.53 23.50 15.12
CA ARG A 189 -22.62 24.86 15.68
C ARG A 189 -22.55 24.80 17.19
N GLY A 190 -21.62 25.57 17.78
CA GLY A 190 -21.39 25.58 19.24
C GLY A 190 -20.33 24.60 19.71
N SER A 191 -19.68 23.86 18.80
CA SER A 191 -18.49 23.08 19.15
C SER A 191 -17.36 23.95 19.65
N ARG A 192 -16.56 23.41 20.58
CA ARG A 192 -15.38 24.09 21.14
C ARG A 192 -14.12 23.40 20.63
N THR A 193 -13.27 24.16 19.95
CA THR A 193 -11.94 23.68 19.52
C THR A 193 -10.89 23.95 20.59
N ILE A 194 -10.14 22.92 20.96
CA ILE A 194 -8.99 23.00 21.88
C ILE A 194 -7.75 22.57 21.09
N ARG A 195 -6.71 23.42 21.07
CA ARG A 195 -5.43 23.12 20.40
C ARG A 195 -4.44 22.54 21.39
N LEU A 196 -3.89 21.36 21.05
CA LEU A 196 -2.84 20.70 21.83
C LEU A 196 -1.50 20.97 21.16
N GLU A 197 -0.83 22.06 21.52
CA GLU A 197 0.41 22.52 20.87
C GLU A 197 1.68 22.04 21.58
N GLN A 198 1.58 21.62 22.85
CA GLN A 198 2.71 21.05 23.57
C GLN A 198 2.97 19.61 23.09
N ASN A 199 4.17 19.37 22.59
CA ASN A 199 4.66 18.06 22.19
C ASN A 199 5.55 17.48 23.30
N TYR A 200 5.34 16.22 23.64
CA TYR A 200 6.08 15.51 24.70
C TYR A 200 7.05 14.46 24.13
N ARG A 201 7.09 14.29 22.81
CA ARG A 201 7.85 13.26 22.10
C ARG A 201 9.23 13.75 21.71
N SER A 202 9.28 14.80 20.89
CA SER A 202 10.46 15.26 20.17
C SER A 202 11.20 16.39 20.87
N THR A 203 12.47 16.60 20.51
CA THR A 203 13.25 17.77 20.88
C THR A 203 12.85 18.98 20.06
N GLN A 204 13.22 20.19 20.52
CA GLN A 204 12.81 21.46 19.90
C GLN A 204 13.40 21.62 18.48
N SER A 205 14.64 21.20 18.22
CA SER A 205 15.25 21.24 16.88
C SER A 205 14.45 20.43 15.86
N ILE A 206 13.97 19.23 16.24
CA ILE A 206 13.12 18.40 15.39
C ILE A 206 11.78 19.10 15.12
N LEU A 207 11.15 19.67 16.16
CA LEU A 207 9.88 20.37 16.00
C LEU A 207 10.01 21.65 15.17
N ASN A 208 11.10 22.39 15.32
CA ASN A 208 11.35 23.60 14.51
C ASN A 208 11.47 23.25 13.04
N ALA A 209 12.17 22.17 12.69
CA ALA A 209 12.23 21.66 11.32
C ALA A 209 10.84 21.23 10.79
N ALA A 210 10.09 20.47 11.59
CA ALA A 210 8.74 20.05 11.22
C ALA A 210 7.79 21.23 11.02
N ASN A 211 7.79 22.19 11.95
CA ASN A 211 6.99 23.42 11.87
C ASN A 211 7.35 24.24 10.63
N SER A 212 8.64 24.33 10.27
CA SER A 212 9.11 25.08 9.11
C SER A 212 8.62 24.43 7.80
N VAL A 213 8.75 23.11 7.67
CA VAL A 213 8.28 22.37 6.50
C VAL A 213 6.77 22.55 6.34
N ILE A 214 5.98 22.28 7.38
CA ILE A 214 4.52 22.28 7.26
C ILE A 214 3.93 23.68 7.10
N ALA A 215 4.65 24.73 7.46
CA ALA A 215 4.22 26.12 7.28
C ALA A 215 4.00 26.52 5.82
N HIS A 216 4.58 25.79 4.86
CA HIS A 216 4.39 26.01 3.42
C HIS A 216 3.05 25.49 2.89
N ASN A 217 2.28 24.73 3.67
CA ASN A 217 0.92 24.32 3.31
C ASN A 217 -0.08 25.43 3.60
N LEU A 218 -1.02 25.65 2.69
CA LEU A 218 -2.06 26.67 2.81
C LEU A 218 -3.34 26.12 3.45
N GLY A 219 -3.69 24.86 3.13
CA GLY A 219 -4.92 24.18 3.59
C GLY A 219 -4.80 23.63 5.02
N ARG A 220 -4.62 24.51 6.04
CA ARG A 220 -4.44 24.09 7.44
C ARG A 220 -5.05 25.06 8.43
N LYS A 221 -5.43 24.56 9.63
CA LYS A 221 -5.94 25.42 10.75
C LYS A 221 -4.84 26.23 11.45
N GLY A 222 -3.57 25.94 11.19
CA GLY A 222 -2.41 26.64 11.73
C GLY A 222 -2.22 26.40 13.24
N LYS A 223 -1.18 25.64 13.56
CA LYS A 223 -0.65 25.46 14.93
C LYS A 223 0.87 25.49 14.88
N ARG A 224 1.51 25.68 16.01
CA ARG A 224 2.97 25.59 16.16
C ARG A 224 3.30 24.71 17.34
N LEU A 225 3.92 23.57 17.07
CA LEU A 225 4.35 22.67 18.13
C LEU A 225 5.55 23.25 18.89
N TRP A 226 5.52 23.09 20.20
CA TRP A 226 6.62 23.41 21.12
C TRP A 226 6.80 22.28 22.14
N THR A 227 7.97 22.19 22.76
CA THR A 227 8.27 21.14 23.74
C THR A 227 9.08 21.66 24.92
N ALA A 228 9.00 20.96 26.04
CA ALA A 228 9.88 21.15 27.20
C ALA A 228 11.08 20.17 27.21
N ASN A 229 11.26 19.33 26.15
CA ASN A 229 12.32 18.33 26.06
C ASN A 229 13.72 18.91 25.72
N GLY A 230 13.87 20.27 25.71
CA GLY A 230 15.11 20.94 25.34
C GLY A 230 15.37 20.98 23.82
N GLU A 231 16.46 21.66 23.43
CA GLU A 231 16.81 21.87 22.01
C GLU A 231 17.13 20.56 21.28
N GLY A 232 17.85 19.65 21.93
CA GLY A 232 18.30 18.39 21.32
C GLY A 232 19.45 18.59 20.34
N GLU A 233 19.83 17.48 19.65
CA GLU A 233 20.88 17.48 18.66
C GLU A 233 20.38 18.05 17.32
N PRO A 234 21.25 18.70 16.53
CA PRO A 234 20.94 19.13 15.18
C PRO A 234 20.63 17.94 14.26
N ILE A 235 19.77 18.15 13.27
CA ILE A 235 19.42 17.16 12.26
C ILE A 235 20.61 16.88 11.37
N THR A 236 21.03 15.62 11.27
CA THR A 236 22.13 15.24 10.37
C THR A 236 21.57 15.01 8.95
N VAL A 237 22.03 15.78 7.97
CA VAL A 237 21.76 15.56 6.54
C VAL A 237 22.99 14.97 5.88
N TYR A 238 22.86 13.79 5.27
CA TYR A 238 23.93 13.05 4.62
C TYR A 238 23.72 12.95 3.10
N GLU A 239 24.70 13.43 2.34
CA GLU A 239 24.75 13.27 0.89
C GLU A 239 25.60 12.04 0.52
N ALA A 240 24.97 11.03 -0.09
CA ALA A 240 25.60 9.81 -0.59
C ALA A 240 25.92 9.91 -2.09
N SER A 241 26.87 9.10 -2.58
CA SER A 241 27.11 8.93 -4.02
C SER A 241 25.95 8.20 -4.71
N ASP A 242 25.47 7.14 -4.06
CA ASP A 242 24.45 6.21 -4.54
C ASP A 242 23.67 5.57 -3.37
N GLU A 243 22.69 4.72 -3.69
CA GLU A 243 21.87 4.02 -2.69
C GLU A 243 22.67 3.05 -1.81
N GLY A 244 23.74 2.47 -2.34
CA GLY A 244 24.62 1.58 -1.58
C GLY A 244 25.45 2.34 -0.54
N ALA A 245 25.99 3.51 -0.90
CA ALA A 245 26.69 4.40 0.01
C ALA A 245 25.75 4.95 1.09
N GLU A 246 24.51 5.29 0.73
CA GLU A 246 23.46 5.69 1.67
C GLU A 246 23.18 4.58 2.69
N ALA A 247 22.93 3.35 2.22
CA ALA A 247 22.64 2.21 3.08
C ALA A 247 23.82 1.86 4.01
N ASN A 248 25.06 1.95 3.52
CA ASN A 248 26.26 1.75 4.34
C ASN A 248 26.44 2.84 5.40
N PHE A 249 26.14 4.10 5.08
CA PHE A 249 26.15 5.19 6.07
C PHE A 249 25.14 4.90 7.19
N VAL A 250 23.90 4.52 6.83
CA VAL A 250 22.85 4.20 7.80
C VAL A 250 23.28 3.05 8.69
N ALA A 251 23.71 1.91 8.13
CA ALA A 251 24.17 0.75 8.88
C ALA A 251 25.33 1.09 9.82
N GLY A 252 26.36 1.76 9.30
CA GLY A 252 27.53 2.18 10.10
C GLY A 252 27.18 3.18 11.20
N SER A 253 26.20 4.05 10.97
CA SER A 253 25.69 5.00 11.96
C SER A 253 24.93 4.29 13.08
N ILE A 254 24.08 3.32 12.74
CA ILE A 254 23.35 2.49 13.71
C ILE A 254 24.30 1.69 14.59
N ILE A 255 25.32 1.03 14.02
CA ILE A 255 26.31 0.27 14.79
C ILE A 255 27.00 1.16 15.82
N ARG A 256 27.48 2.34 15.39
CA ARG A 256 28.17 3.28 16.29
C ARG A 256 27.27 3.80 17.39
N GLY A 257 26.01 4.11 17.06
CA GLY A 257 25.03 4.65 18.02
C GLY A 257 24.49 3.60 18.99
N SER A 258 24.19 2.40 18.51
CA SER A 258 23.65 1.30 19.31
C SER A 258 24.68 0.61 20.19
N LYS A 259 25.97 0.75 19.86
CA LYS A 259 27.06 -0.01 20.51
C LYS A 259 26.80 -1.53 20.49
N GLY A 260 26.10 -2.02 19.46
CA GLY A 260 25.71 -3.43 19.29
C GLY A 260 24.54 -3.89 20.16
N LYS A 261 23.78 -2.96 20.75
CA LYS A 261 22.60 -3.23 21.60
C LYS A 261 21.51 -2.19 21.34
N ASN A 262 20.28 -2.48 21.78
CA ASN A 262 19.14 -1.57 21.65
C ASN A 262 18.85 -1.16 20.19
N PHE A 263 18.90 -2.12 19.28
CA PHE A 263 18.56 -1.90 17.88
C PHE A 263 17.10 -1.46 17.68
N LYS A 264 16.21 -1.83 18.58
CA LYS A 264 14.80 -1.40 18.61
C LYS A 264 14.61 0.11 18.75
N ASP A 265 15.64 0.84 19.19
CA ASP A 265 15.60 2.30 19.30
C ASP A 265 15.78 3.00 17.95
N TYR A 266 15.97 2.25 16.86
CA TYR A 266 16.29 2.75 15.52
C TYR A 266 15.21 2.38 14.52
N ALA A 267 14.73 3.38 13.77
CA ALA A 267 13.83 3.17 12.64
C ALA A 267 14.38 3.77 11.36
N ILE A 268 14.19 3.06 10.24
CA ILE A 268 14.52 3.52 8.89
C ILE A 268 13.20 3.68 8.12
N LEU A 269 12.90 4.90 7.72
CA LEU A 269 11.68 5.25 7.04
C LEU A 269 11.98 5.63 5.59
N TYR A 270 11.27 5.03 4.66
CA TYR A 270 11.41 5.26 3.23
C TYR A 270 10.05 5.53 2.56
N ARG A 271 10.07 6.11 1.36
CA ARG A 271 8.83 6.44 0.64
C ARG A 271 8.20 5.24 -0.05
N THR A 272 9.01 4.34 -0.60
CA THR A 272 8.55 3.15 -1.34
C THR A 272 9.28 1.90 -0.88
N ASN A 273 8.60 0.75 -0.91
CA ASN A 273 9.18 -0.54 -0.51
C ASN A 273 10.40 -0.96 -1.36
N ALA A 274 10.50 -0.48 -2.61
CA ALA A 274 11.66 -0.77 -3.46
C ALA A 274 13.00 -0.28 -2.88
N GLN A 275 12.96 0.73 -1.98
CA GLN A 275 14.15 1.25 -1.32
C GLN A 275 14.71 0.30 -0.24
N SER A 276 13.90 -0.64 0.27
CA SER A 276 14.33 -1.53 1.34
C SER A 276 15.48 -2.45 0.94
N ASN A 277 15.57 -2.87 -0.34
CA ASN A 277 16.53 -3.87 -0.78
C ASN A 277 17.99 -3.51 -0.47
N ALA A 278 18.44 -2.29 -0.79
CA ALA A 278 19.80 -1.84 -0.51
C ALA A 278 20.07 -1.77 1.01
N LEU A 279 19.07 -1.32 1.77
CA LEU A 279 19.13 -1.23 3.23
C LEU A 279 19.22 -2.61 3.87
N GLU A 280 18.34 -3.55 3.46
CA GLU A 280 18.34 -4.93 3.94
C GLU A 280 19.68 -5.62 3.68
N PHE A 281 20.25 -5.42 2.47
CA PHE A 281 21.58 -5.93 2.14
C PHE A 281 22.66 -5.37 3.07
N ALA A 282 22.62 -4.05 3.35
CA ALA A 282 23.58 -3.42 4.26
C ALA A 282 23.40 -3.90 5.72
N MET A 283 22.16 -4.08 6.20
CA MET A 283 21.88 -4.62 7.54
C MET A 283 22.43 -6.05 7.68
N LYS A 284 22.10 -6.94 6.72
CA LYS A 284 22.60 -8.33 6.69
C LYS A 284 24.12 -8.39 6.68
N ARG A 285 24.78 -7.62 5.81
CA ARG A 285 26.24 -7.60 5.68
C ARG A 285 26.94 -7.16 6.97
N ASN A 286 26.29 -6.30 7.74
CA ASN A 286 26.84 -5.78 9.00
C ASN A 286 26.33 -6.54 10.24
N GLY A 287 25.58 -7.65 10.08
CA GLY A 287 25.06 -8.44 11.20
C GLY A 287 24.06 -7.69 12.09
N ILE A 288 23.36 -6.68 11.54
CA ILE A 288 22.36 -5.90 12.27
C ILE A 288 21.01 -6.62 12.16
N PRO A 289 20.40 -7.01 13.29
CA PRO A 289 19.04 -7.55 13.26
C PRO A 289 18.06 -6.47 12.81
N TYR A 290 17.19 -6.80 11.86
CA TYR A 290 16.18 -5.88 11.36
C TYR A 290 14.86 -6.58 11.07
N ARG A 291 13.79 -5.79 11.01
CA ARG A 291 12.46 -6.22 10.63
C ARG A 291 11.84 -5.21 9.66
N VAL A 292 11.26 -5.72 8.58
CA VAL A 292 10.52 -4.89 7.61
C VAL A 292 9.04 -4.98 7.93
N ILE A 293 8.41 -3.84 8.22
CA ILE A 293 6.97 -3.73 8.38
C ILE A 293 6.36 -3.43 7.00
N GLY A 294 5.29 -4.16 6.63
CA GLY A 294 4.66 -4.07 5.30
C GLY A 294 5.23 -5.03 4.27
N GLY A 295 5.98 -6.07 4.71
CA GLY A 295 6.34 -7.23 3.88
C GLY A 295 5.13 -8.13 3.58
N THR A 296 5.34 -9.38 3.09
CA THR A 296 4.24 -10.33 2.91
C THR A 296 3.62 -10.64 4.27
N ARG A 297 2.37 -10.22 4.46
CA ARG A 297 1.64 -10.38 5.72
C ARG A 297 1.53 -11.85 6.09
N PHE A 298 1.57 -12.16 7.38
CA PHE A 298 1.39 -13.53 7.86
C PHE A 298 0.09 -14.16 7.31
N PHE A 299 -1.02 -13.43 7.42
CA PHE A 299 -2.34 -13.88 6.95
C PHE A 299 -2.50 -13.89 5.43
N ASP A 300 -1.56 -13.31 4.66
CA ASP A 300 -1.54 -13.36 3.20
C ASP A 300 -0.76 -14.55 2.64
N ARG A 301 -0.04 -15.30 3.49
CA ARG A 301 0.69 -16.51 3.09
C ARG A 301 -0.28 -17.56 2.59
N ALA A 302 0.10 -18.27 1.52
CA ALA A 302 -0.79 -19.21 0.83
C ALA A 302 -1.35 -20.29 1.75
N GLU A 303 -0.49 -20.92 2.57
CA GLU A 303 -0.86 -21.98 3.53
C GLU A 303 -1.76 -21.44 4.66
N VAL A 304 -1.54 -20.23 5.12
CA VAL A 304 -2.39 -19.59 6.15
C VAL A 304 -3.76 -19.27 5.56
N LYS A 305 -3.82 -18.74 4.33
CA LYS A 305 -5.09 -18.52 3.61
C LYS A 305 -5.86 -19.80 3.34
N ASP A 306 -5.17 -20.90 3.09
CA ASP A 306 -5.81 -22.19 2.90
C ASP A 306 -6.50 -22.63 4.20
N MET A 307 -5.80 -22.55 5.34
CA MET A 307 -6.38 -22.90 6.65
C MET A 307 -7.52 -21.95 7.03
N LEU A 308 -7.38 -20.65 6.83
CA LEU A 308 -8.46 -19.67 7.03
C LEU A 308 -9.66 -19.99 6.13
N SER A 309 -9.44 -20.45 4.90
CA SER A 309 -10.53 -20.81 4.00
C SER A 309 -11.33 -22.02 4.49
N TYR A 310 -10.69 -23.03 5.14
CA TYR A 310 -11.42 -24.08 5.85
C TYR A 310 -12.31 -23.50 6.93
N LEU A 311 -11.77 -22.64 7.78
CA LEU A 311 -12.52 -21.98 8.85
C LEU A 311 -13.70 -21.16 8.31
N CYS A 312 -13.48 -20.42 7.21
CA CYS A 312 -14.53 -19.63 6.57
C CYS A 312 -15.66 -20.51 6.02
N VAL A 313 -15.35 -21.61 5.31
CA VAL A 313 -16.38 -22.52 4.77
C VAL A 313 -17.15 -23.21 5.88
N ILE A 314 -16.48 -23.58 6.98
CA ILE A 314 -17.16 -24.14 8.16
C ILE A 314 -18.13 -23.11 8.79
N ASN A 315 -17.79 -21.85 8.79
CA ASN A 315 -18.64 -20.77 9.29
C ASN A 315 -19.74 -20.36 8.30
N ASN A 316 -19.43 -20.35 7.01
CA ASN A 316 -20.33 -19.90 5.92
C ASN A 316 -20.27 -20.83 4.72
N ARG A 317 -21.31 -21.65 4.51
CA ARG A 317 -21.42 -22.60 3.41
C ARG A 317 -21.67 -21.96 2.04
N ALA A 318 -22.07 -20.70 2.03
CA ALA A 318 -22.33 -19.98 0.79
C ALA A 318 -21.05 -19.35 0.17
N ASP A 319 -19.89 -19.48 0.83
CA ASP A 319 -18.64 -18.90 0.36
C ASP A 319 -17.98 -19.78 -0.71
N ASP A 320 -18.45 -19.67 -1.94
CA ASP A 320 -17.97 -20.41 -3.09
C ASP A 320 -16.49 -20.13 -3.40
N LEU A 321 -16.01 -18.91 -3.12
CA LEU A 321 -14.62 -18.54 -3.36
C LEU A 321 -13.68 -19.35 -2.46
N ARG A 322 -13.97 -19.41 -1.19
CA ARG A 322 -13.19 -20.17 -0.20
C ARG A 322 -13.33 -21.66 -0.39
N LEU A 323 -14.52 -22.12 -0.76
CA LEU A 323 -14.78 -23.54 -1.09
C LEU A 323 -13.93 -24.00 -2.26
N LYS A 324 -13.91 -23.27 -3.38
CA LYS A 324 -13.06 -23.58 -4.55
C LYS A 324 -11.57 -23.64 -4.21
N ARG A 325 -11.12 -22.86 -3.23
CA ARG A 325 -9.73 -22.85 -2.79
C ARG A 325 -9.32 -24.15 -2.08
N ILE A 326 -10.19 -24.72 -1.25
CA ILE A 326 -9.85 -25.83 -0.36
C ILE A 326 -10.32 -27.20 -0.82
N ILE A 327 -11.32 -27.28 -1.69
CA ILE A 327 -11.98 -28.55 -2.04
C ILE A 327 -10.99 -29.60 -2.62
N ASN A 328 -9.94 -29.17 -3.29
CA ASN A 328 -8.86 -30.01 -3.81
C ASN A 328 -7.47 -29.64 -3.25
N ASN A 329 -7.43 -29.02 -2.10
CA ASN A 329 -6.20 -28.68 -1.39
C ASN A 329 -6.33 -29.04 0.12
N PRO A 330 -5.76 -30.17 0.57
CA PRO A 330 -4.90 -31.13 -0.14
C PRO A 330 -5.56 -31.83 -1.36
N PRO A 331 -4.75 -32.41 -2.27
CA PRO A 331 -5.27 -33.09 -3.46
C PRO A 331 -6.24 -34.23 -3.13
N ARG A 332 -7.49 -34.14 -3.58
CA ARG A 332 -8.56 -35.15 -3.40
C ARG A 332 -8.97 -35.80 -4.73
N GLY A 333 -8.23 -35.51 -5.81
CA GLY A 333 -8.56 -35.98 -7.14
C GLY A 333 -9.86 -35.42 -7.70
N LEU A 334 -10.21 -34.19 -7.27
CA LEU A 334 -11.29 -33.37 -7.81
C LEU A 334 -10.68 -32.38 -8.82
N GLY A 335 -10.72 -32.73 -10.10
CA GLY A 335 -10.13 -31.90 -11.17
C GLY A 335 -10.94 -30.63 -11.46
N ALA A 336 -10.32 -29.67 -12.16
CA ALA A 336 -10.95 -28.41 -12.57
C ALA A 336 -12.28 -28.62 -13.28
N LYS A 337 -12.36 -29.61 -14.22
CA LYS A 337 -13.58 -29.92 -14.93
C LYS A 337 -14.75 -30.36 -14.04
N THR A 338 -14.48 -31.05 -12.93
CA THR A 338 -15.50 -31.45 -11.95
C THR A 338 -16.05 -30.21 -11.27
N LEU A 339 -15.17 -29.30 -10.85
CA LEU A 339 -15.55 -28.06 -10.18
C LEU A 339 -16.31 -27.11 -11.10
N GLU A 340 -15.89 -26.96 -12.35
CA GLU A 340 -16.62 -26.19 -13.37
C GLU A 340 -18.02 -26.77 -13.64
N THR A 341 -18.15 -28.11 -13.64
CA THR A 341 -19.45 -28.75 -13.82
C THR A 341 -20.36 -28.50 -12.60
N ALA A 342 -19.83 -28.67 -11.37
CA ALA A 342 -20.57 -28.40 -10.16
C ALA A 342 -21.00 -26.92 -10.06
N GLN A 343 -20.10 -26.00 -10.44
CA GLN A 343 -20.38 -24.57 -10.47
C GLN A 343 -21.51 -24.22 -11.42
N ARG A 344 -21.49 -24.72 -12.67
CA ARG A 344 -22.57 -24.49 -13.65
C ARG A 344 -23.93 -25.01 -13.17
N LEU A 345 -23.94 -26.15 -12.47
CA LEU A 345 -25.16 -26.73 -11.90
C LEU A 345 -25.69 -25.84 -10.77
N ALA A 346 -24.80 -25.36 -9.89
CA ALA A 346 -25.16 -24.45 -8.81
C ALA A 346 -25.74 -23.13 -9.37
N GLU A 347 -25.11 -22.53 -10.36
CA GLU A 347 -25.57 -21.31 -11.03
C GLU A 347 -26.92 -21.51 -11.74
N ALA A 348 -27.12 -22.65 -12.40
CA ALA A 348 -28.38 -22.96 -13.05
C ALA A 348 -29.56 -23.09 -12.09
N GLU A 349 -29.30 -23.48 -10.83
CA GLU A 349 -30.32 -23.61 -9.79
C GLU A 349 -30.38 -22.41 -8.84
N GLY A 350 -29.47 -21.42 -8.98
CA GLY A 350 -29.38 -20.29 -8.09
C GLY A 350 -29.03 -20.66 -6.64
N LYS A 351 -28.20 -21.72 -6.46
CA LYS A 351 -27.77 -22.25 -5.16
C LYS A 351 -26.27 -22.10 -4.95
N PRO A 352 -25.78 -22.00 -3.69
CA PRO A 352 -24.35 -22.08 -3.41
C PRO A 352 -23.73 -23.37 -3.92
N LEU A 353 -22.47 -23.31 -4.38
CA LEU A 353 -21.72 -24.48 -4.86
C LEU A 353 -21.70 -25.64 -3.82
N TYR A 354 -21.63 -25.30 -2.52
CA TYR A 354 -21.66 -26.30 -1.45
C TYR A 354 -22.91 -27.18 -1.48
N SER A 355 -24.08 -26.64 -1.86
CA SER A 355 -25.32 -27.40 -1.98
C SER A 355 -25.22 -28.52 -3.01
N VAL A 356 -24.52 -28.28 -4.15
CA VAL A 356 -24.27 -29.29 -5.18
C VAL A 356 -23.19 -30.28 -4.74
N VAL A 357 -22.15 -29.80 -4.02
CA VAL A 357 -21.07 -30.64 -3.47
C VAL A 357 -21.58 -31.59 -2.40
N SER A 358 -22.55 -31.19 -1.57
CA SER A 358 -23.11 -32.02 -0.51
C SER A 358 -24.16 -33.04 -0.98
N ASP A 359 -24.75 -32.82 -2.15
CA ASP A 359 -25.71 -33.78 -2.76
C ASP A 359 -25.40 -34.07 -4.24
N PRO A 360 -24.21 -34.59 -4.56
CA PRO A 360 -23.76 -34.75 -5.94
C PRO A 360 -24.50 -35.86 -6.70
N TYR A 361 -25.16 -36.80 -6.01
CA TYR A 361 -25.93 -37.85 -6.66
C TYR A 361 -27.24 -37.40 -7.32
N SER A 362 -27.74 -36.25 -6.90
CA SER A 362 -28.88 -35.59 -7.57
C SER A 362 -28.54 -35.07 -8.99
N TYR A 363 -27.24 -35.07 -9.34
CA TYR A 363 -26.74 -34.52 -10.60
C TYR A 363 -25.98 -35.57 -11.42
N GLY A 364 -26.58 -36.08 -12.47
CA GLY A 364 -25.97 -37.10 -13.35
C GLY A 364 -24.54 -36.80 -13.82
N PRO A 365 -24.18 -35.58 -14.22
CA PRO A 365 -22.80 -35.23 -14.60
C PRO A 365 -21.75 -35.39 -13.48
N LEU A 366 -22.17 -35.43 -12.20
CA LEU A 366 -21.31 -35.56 -11.04
C LEU A 366 -21.28 -36.94 -10.41
N GLU A 367 -21.98 -37.94 -11.01
CA GLU A 367 -22.07 -39.30 -10.47
C GLU A 367 -20.69 -39.94 -10.30
N LYS A 368 -19.76 -39.78 -11.26
CA LYS A 368 -18.40 -40.34 -11.15
C LYS A 368 -17.58 -39.77 -10.00
N PRO A 369 -17.50 -38.42 -9.78
CA PRO A 369 -16.80 -37.85 -8.66
C PRO A 369 -17.63 -37.77 -7.37
N ALA A 370 -18.89 -38.23 -7.34
CA ALA A 370 -19.85 -38.04 -6.25
C ALA A 370 -19.29 -38.49 -4.90
N MET A 371 -18.67 -39.65 -4.79
CA MET A 371 -18.09 -40.17 -3.56
C MET A 371 -17.05 -39.19 -2.97
N LYS A 372 -16.16 -38.64 -3.82
CA LYS A 372 -15.13 -37.69 -3.36
C LYS A 372 -15.71 -36.36 -2.91
N LEU A 373 -16.75 -35.86 -3.61
CA LEU A 373 -17.47 -34.67 -3.24
C LEU A 373 -18.18 -34.85 -1.88
N MET A 374 -18.88 -35.97 -1.69
CA MET A 374 -19.50 -36.30 -0.41
C MET A 374 -18.50 -36.47 0.73
N GLN A 375 -17.34 -37.08 0.48
CA GLN A 375 -16.28 -37.21 1.49
C GLN A 375 -15.82 -35.81 1.96
N PHE A 376 -15.66 -34.88 1.02
CA PHE A 376 -15.31 -33.51 1.38
C PHE A 376 -16.45 -32.81 2.14
N ALA A 377 -17.71 -32.96 1.70
CA ALA A 377 -18.84 -32.38 2.42
C ALA A 377 -18.96 -32.96 3.85
N SER A 378 -18.80 -34.32 4.00
CA SER A 378 -18.82 -34.96 5.31
C SER A 378 -17.70 -34.47 6.24
N LEU A 379 -16.51 -34.18 5.69
CA LEU A 379 -15.42 -33.56 6.47
C LEU A 379 -15.85 -32.19 7.01
N ILE A 380 -16.40 -31.34 6.18
CA ILE A 380 -16.83 -29.99 6.58
C ILE A 380 -17.97 -30.05 7.60
N GLU A 381 -18.96 -30.94 7.42
CA GLU A 381 -20.05 -31.10 8.39
C GLU A 381 -19.57 -31.72 9.70
N GLY A 382 -18.68 -32.72 9.68
CA GLY A 382 -18.10 -33.29 10.88
C GLY A 382 -17.33 -32.27 11.72
N LEU A 383 -16.54 -31.41 11.06
CA LEU A 383 -15.83 -30.31 11.73
C LEU A 383 -16.81 -29.28 12.32
N ALA A 384 -17.87 -28.92 11.58
CA ALA A 384 -18.88 -28.01 12.10
C ALA A 384 -19.61 -28.55 13.32
N GLN A 385 -19.85 -29.86 13.34
CA GLN A 385 -20.49 -30.54 14.49
C GLN A 385 -19.62 -30.48 15.74
N LEU A 386 -18.29 -30.68 15.63
CA LEU A 386 -17.37 -30.58 16.79
C LEU A 386 -17.45 -29.17 17.42
N LEU A 387 -17.54 -28.14 16.59
CA LEU A 387 -17.70 -26.77 17.08
C LEU A 387 -19.06 -26.55 17.76
N ALA A 388 -20.13 -27.11 17.19
CA ALA A 388 -21.49 -27.03 17.76
C ALA A 388 -21.62 -27.79 19.08
N GLU A 389 -20.84 -28.87 19.28
CA GLU A 389 -20.73 -29.64 20.53
C GLU A 389 -19.90 -28.91 21.61
N GLY A 390 -19.36 -27.71 21.30
CA GLY A 390 -18.70 -26.88 22.31
C GLY A 390 -17.18 -27.10 22.40
N MET A 391 -16.54 -27.72 21.41
CA MET A 391 -15.07 -27.83 21.36
C MET A 391 -14.42 -26.42 21.38
N SER A 392 -13.34 -26.27 22.15
CA SER A 392 -12.62 -25.01 22.20
C SER A 392 -12.03 -24.64 20.83
N LEU A 393 -11.96 -23.34 20.49
CA LEU A 393 -11.42 -22.90 19.19
C LEU A 393 -9.97 -23.38 18.92
N PRO A 394 -9.05 -23.41 19.91
CA PRO A 394 -7.72 -23.95 19.69
C PRO A 394 -7.69 -25.45 19.40
N ASP A 395 -8.50 -26.25 20.10
CA ASP A 395 -8.60 -27.70 19.89
C ASP A 395 -9.33 -28.01 18.58
N PHE A 396 -10.37 -27.23 18.27
CA PHE A 396 -11.06 -27.28 16.98
C PHE A 396 -10.12 -27.02 15.81
N TYR A 397 -9.21 -26.05 15.93
CA TYR A 397 -8.24 -25.76 14.88
C TYR A 397 -7.25 -26.92 14.68
N ASP A 398 -6.81 -27.59 15.76
CA ASP A 398 -5.99 -28.81 15.64
C ASP A 398 -6.73 -29.89 14.85
N GLU A 399 -8.03 -30.08 15.10
CA GLU A 399 -8.85 -31.02 14.33
C GLU A 399 -9.01 -30.60 12.87
N VAL A 400 -9.12 -29.32 12.58
CA VAL A 400 -9.13 -28.82 11.19
C VAL A 400 -7.80 -29.16 10.49
N MET A 401 -6.65 -28.91 11.10
CA MET A 401 -5.34 -29.25 10.53
C MET A 401 -5.21 -30.75 10.27
N ARG A 402 -5.59 -31.58 11.23
CA ARG A 402 -5.47 -33.03 11.18
C ARG A 402 -6.45 -33.65 10.19
N GLN A 403 -7.76 -33.39 10.33
CA GLN A 403 -8.80 -34.06 9.51
C GLN A 403 -8.80 -33.56 8.06
N SER A 404 -8.40 -32.32 7.77
CA SER A 404 -8.23 -31.85 6.40
C SER A 404 -7.12 -32.58 5.64
N GLY A 405 -6.16 -33.20 6.35
CA GLY A 405 -4.95 -33.83 5.80
C GLY A 405 -3.91 -32.79 5.32
N TYR A 406 -4.08 -31.51 5.69
CA TYR A 406 -3.18 -30.44 5.23
C TYR A 406 -1.79 -30.56 5.88
N GLU A 407 -1.75 -30.86 7.17
CA GLU A 407 -0.52 -31.12 7.92
C GLU A 407 0.24 -32.31 7.35
N ASP A 408 -0.44 -33.45 7.11
CA ASP A 408 0.14 -34.65 6.51
C ASP A 408 0.73 -34.39 5.12
N MET A 409 0.04 -33.60 4.30
CA MET A 409 0.52 -33.20 2.97
C MET A 409 1.85 -32.46 3.04
N LEU A 410 2.03 -31.52 3.97
CA LEU A 410 3.27 -30.77 4.17
C LEU A 410 4.38 -31.66 4.73
N GLN A 411 4.07 -32.57 5.66
CA GLN A 411 5.03 -33.51 6.24
C GLN A 411 5.50 -34.58 5.26
N ALA A 412 4.66 -35.00 4.32
CA ALA A 412 4.99 -36.01 3.31
C ALA A 412 6.17 -35.60 2.38
N LYS A 413 6.46 -34.30 2.27
CA LYS A 413 7.57 -33.77 1.48
C LYS A 413 8.37 -32.79 2.35
N PRO A 414 9.35 -33.24 3.13
CA PRO A 414 10.05 -32.42 4.13
C PRO A 414 11.12 -31.51 3.48
N THR A 415 10.70 -30.59 2.60
CA THR A 415 11.53 -29.50 2.08
C THR A 415 11.60 -28.36 3.09
N GLU A 416 12.63 -27.50 3.02
CA GLU A 416 12.73 -26.32 3.89
C GLU A 416 11.51 -25.40 3.73
N GLU A 417 10.98 -25.30 2.51
CA GLU A 417 9.75 -24.54 2.23
C GLU A 417 8.55 -25.14 2.96
N ASN A 418 8.34 -26.45 2.90
CA ASN A 418 7.22 -27.12 3.57
C ASN A 418 7.36 -27.12 5.10
N LYS A 419 8.58 -27.15 5.63
CA LYS A 419 8.82 -26.94 7.08
C LYS A 419 8.38 -25.55 7.51
N THR A 420 8.78 -24.51 6.77
CA THR A 420 8.34 -23.14 7.03
C THR A 420 6.82 -23.00 6.91
N ARG A 421 6.19 -23.62 5.91
CA ARG A 421 4.72 -23.63 5.78
C ARG A 421 4.04 -24.31 6.95
N LEU A 422 4.60 -25.44 7.42
CA LEU A 422 4.09 -26.15 8.59
C LEU A 422 4.18 -25.29 9.86
N GLU A 423 5.30 -24.60 10.06
CA GLU A 423 5.45 -23.63 11.15
C GLU A 423 4.41 -22.51 11.06
N ASN A 424 4.14 -21.99 9.87
CA ASN A 424 3.17 -20.94 9.65
C ASN A 424 1.73 -21.38 10.00
N ILE A 425 1.30 -22.58 9.59
CA ILE A 425 -0.05 -23.05 9.96
C ILE A 425 -0.16 -23.33 11.45
N ARG A 426 0.92 -23.80 12.12
CA ARG A 426 0.95 -23.97 13.58
C ARG A 426 0.94 -22.62 14.31
N GLU A 427 1.60 -21.60 13.77
CA GLU A 427 1.59 -20.26 14.35
C GLU A 427 0.20 -19.60 14.28
N LEU A 428 -0.65 -19.97 13.33
CA LEU A 428 -2.04 -19.51 13.30
C LEU A 428 -2.80 -19.92 14.58
N LYS A 429 -2.44 -21.05 15.21
CA LYS A 429 -3.00 -21.44 16.52
C LYS A 429 -2.64 -20.44 17.62
N SER A 430 -1.44 -19.84 17.57
CA SER A 430 -1.05 -18.79 18.52
C SER A 430 -1.97 -17.56 18.40
N SER A 431 -2.35 -17.19 17.18
CA SER A 431 -3.32 -16.11 16.95
C SER A 431 -4.72 -16.46 17.49
N ILE A 432 -5.16 -17.71 17.32
CA ILE A 432 -6.44 -18.20 17.89
C ILE A 432 -6.40 -18.15 19.42
N ASN A 433 -5.32 -18.60 20.04
CA ASN A 433 -5.15 -18.55 21.50
C ASN A 433 -5.20 -17.11 22.02
N ALA A 434 -4.50 -16.18 21.36
CA ALA A 434 -4.51 -14.77 21.72
C ALA A 434 -5.92 -14.17 21.63
N TYR A 435 -6.67 -14.49 20.58
CA TYR A 435 -8.07 -14.09 20.44
C TYR A 435 -8.93 -14.62 21.59
N VAL A 436 -8.83 -15.92 21.91
CA VAL A 436 -9.63 -16.56 22.98
C VAL A 436 -9.36 -15.93 24.34
N GLN A 437 -8.11 -15.52 24.61
CA GLN A 437 -7.75 -14.86 25.88
C GLN A 437 -8.33 -13.45 26.00
N ASN A 438 -8.53 -12.75 24.88
CA ASN A 438 -8.95 -11.35 24.86
C ASN A 438 -10.45 -11.15 24.58
N ALA A 439 -11.14 -12.14 24.04
CA ALA A 439 -12.56 -12.06 23.70
C ALA A 439 -13.45 -12.38 24.91
N GLU A 440 -14.49 -11.57 25.14
CA GLU A 440 -15.50 -11.84 26.18
C GLU A 440 -16.25 -13.15 25.91
N VAL A 441 -16.59 -13.40 24.65
CA VAL A 441 -17.23 -14.62 24.17
C VAL A 441 -16.51 -15.05 22.89
N PRO A 442 -15.55 -15.99 22.98
CA PRO A 442 -14.79 -16.42 21.81
C PRO A 442 -15.66 -17.26 20.87
N THR A 443 -15.78 -16.81 19.61
CA THR A 443 -16.52 -17.51 18.55
C THR A 443 -15.68 -17.59 17.29
N LEU A 444 -15.92 -18.58 16.42
CA LEU A 444 -15.25 -18.71 15.13
C LEU A 444 -15.51 -17.47 14.26
N ALA A 445 -16.74 -17.00 14.20
CA ALA A 445 -17.09 -15.81 13.43
C ALA A 445 -16.34 -14.56 13.93
N GLY A 446 -16.21 -14.38 15.24
CA GLY A 446 -15.47 -13.26 15.83
C GLY A 446 -13.97 -13.35 15.56
N PHE A 447 -13.37 -14.54 15.59
CA PHE A 447 -11.97 -14.72 15.19
C PHE A 447 -11.74 -14.35 13.72
N LEU A 448 -12.60 -14.82 12.81
CA LEU A 448 -12.50 -14.51 11.39
C LEU A 448 -12.69 -13.00 11.11
N GLU A 449 -13.55 -12.34 11.87
CA GLU A 449 -13.73 -10.90 11.82
C GLU A 449 -12.44 -10.16 12.27
N GLU A 450 -11.86 -10.58 13.41
CA GLU A 450 -10.62 -9.98 13.91
C GLU A 450 -9.50 -10.09 12.89
N ILE A 451 -9.30 -11.27 12.29
CA ILE A 451 -8.29 -11.48 11.25
C ILE A 451 -8.55 -10.61 10.02
N ALA A 452 -9.79 -10.48 9.57
CA ALA A 452 -10.13 -9.66 8.41
C ALA A 452 -9.83 -8.17 8.65
N LEU A 453 -9.93 -7.70 9.89
CA LEU A 453 -9.64 -6.33 10.30
C LEU A 453 -8.20 -6.11 10.77
N TYR A 454 -7.38 -7.15 10.75
CA TYR A 454 -6.00 -7.12 11.21
C TYR A 454 -5.12 -6.24 10.33
N THR A 455 -4.25 -5.43 10.94
CA THR A 455 -3.30 -4.55 10.24
C THR A 455 -1.85 -4.95 10.53
N ASP A 456 -0.92 -4.60 9.63
CA ASP A 456 0.52 -4.88 9.82
C ASP A 456 1.10 -4.27 11.11
N LEU A 457 0.53 -3.16 11.57
CA LEU A 457 0.98 -2.45 12.77
C LEU A 457 0.71 -3.26 14.05
N GLU A 458 -0.31 -4.09 14.06
CA GLU A 458 -0.64 -4.95 15.20
C GLU A 458 0.37 -6.10 15.40
N GLN A 459 1.20 -6.40 14.37
CA GLN A 459 2.30 -7.36 14.47
C GLN A 459 3.59 -6.75 15.03
N TYR A 460 3.62 -5.44 15.26
CA TYR A 460 4.79 -4.79 15.87
C TYR A 460 4.93 -5.21 17.33
N ASN A 461 5.93 -6.04 17.61
CA ASN A 461 6.29 -6.40 18.98
C ASN A 461 7.46 -5.53 19.45
N GLU A 462 7.21 -4.59 20.35
CA GLU A 462 8.23 -3.68 20.91
C GLU A 462 9.35 -4.42 21.66
N GLY A 463 9.14 -5.69 22.00
CA GLY A 463 10.10 -6.51 22.75
C GLY A 463 11.33 -6.96 21.93
N ASP A 464 11.25 -7.02 20.60
CA ASP A 464 12.34 -7.51 19.77
C ASP A 464 13.44 -6.46 19.59
N ASP A 465 14.69 -6.82 19.89
CA ASP A 465 15.84 -5.93 19.70
C ASP A 465 16.32 -5.94 18.24
N ALA A 466 15.55 -5.30 17.35
CA ALA A 466 15.82 -5.21 15.92
C ALA A 466 15.50 -3.82 15.37
N VAL A 467 16.28 -3.37 14.38
CA VAL A 467 16.00 -2.14 13.64
C VAL A 467 14.68 -2.30 12.87
N VAL A 468 13.80 -1.32 12.98
CA VAL A 468 12.53 -1.34 12.27
C VAL A 468 12.64 -0.57 10.96
N MET A 469 12.24 -1.21 9.86
CA MET A 469 12.26 -0.65 8.51
C MET A 469 10.84 -0.61 7.96
N MET A 470 10.37 0.54 7.51
CA MET A 470 9.00 0.70 7.01
C MET A 470 8.84 1.89 6.08
N THR A 471 7.69 1.97 5.41
CA THR A 471 7.35 3.20 4.69
C THR A 471 6.99 4.33 5.66
N MET A 472 7.18 5.58 5.24
CA MET A 472 6.79 6.76 6.03
C MET A 472 5.29 6.74 6.39
N HIS A 473 4.43 6.20 5.53
CA HIS A 473 3.00 6.03 5.82
C HIS A 473 2.75 5.02 6.95
N SER A 474 3.45 3.89 6.93
CA SER A 474 3.32 2.86 7.97
C SER A 474 3.86 3.31 9.34
N ALA A 475 4.68 4.36 9.37
CA ALA A 475 5.21 4.91 10.61
C ALA A 475 4.21 5.80 11.37
N LYS A 476 3.03 6.08 10.80
CA LYS A 476 1.99 6.84 11.50
C LYS A 476 1.57 6.11 12.78
N GLY A 477 1.47 6.84 13.88
CA GLY A 477 1.17 6.29 15.21
C GLY A 477 2.39 5.76 15.97
N LEU A 478 3.52 5.50 15.30
CA LEU A 478 4.76 5.01 15.93
C LEU A 478 5.71 6.15 16.27
N GLU A 479 6.72 5.85 17.13
CA GLU A 479 7.73 6.82 17.55
C GLU A 479 9.01 6.11 18.01
N PHE A 480 10.16 6.64 17.61
CA PHE A 480 11.47 6.02 17.87
C PHE A 480 12.49 7.03 18.39
N PRO A 481 13.41 6.61 19.28
CA PRO A 481 14.51 7.47 19.71
C PRO A 481 15.36 8.03 18.56
N ASN A 482 15.66 7.19 17.56
CA ASN A 482 16.50 7.52 16.40
C ASN A 482 15.79 7.17 15.11
N VAL A 483 15.60 8.13 14.22
CA VAL A 483 14.92 7.96 12.93
C VAL A 483 15.82 8.34 11.77
N TYR A 484 15.89 7.48 10.77
CA TYR A 484 16.55 7.70 9.49
C TYR A 484 15.49 7.86 8.40
N LEU A 485 15.44 9.04 7.78
CA LEU A 485 14.61 9.30 6.59
C LEU A 485 15.52 9.18 5.37
N VAL A 486 15.33 8.16 4.56
CA VAL A 486 16.23 7.84 3.43
C VAL A 486 15.58 8.12 2.08
N GLY A 487 16.40 8.43 1.07
CA GLY A 487 15.92 8.73 -0.27
C GLY A 487 15.18 10.07 -0.37
N PHE A 488 15.67 11.10 0.30
CA PHE A 488 15.10 12.45 0.28
C PHE A 488 15.46 13.17 -1.02
N GLU A 489 14.78 12.78 -2.13
CA GLU A 489 15.12 13.17 -3.51
C GLU A 489 13.86 13.57 -4.28
N ASP A 490 13.91 14.68 -5.03
CA ASP A 490 12.81 15.10 -5.90
C ASP A 490 12.52 14.01 -6.94
N GLY A 491 11.25 13.60 -7.06
CA GLY A 491 10.81 12.49 -7.91
C GLY A 491 10.66 11.18 -7.17
N LEU A 492 11.31 11.02 -6.00
CA LEU A 492 11.12 9.91 -5.07
C LEU A 492 10.32 10.37 -3.85
N PHE A 493 10.79 11.44 -3.19
CA PHE A 493 10.12 12.11 -2.09
C PHE A 493 10.43 13.62 -2.08
N PRO A 494 9.48 14.49 -2.55
CA PRO A 494 8.12 14.15 -3.04
C PRO A 494 8.14 13.33 -4.32
N GLY A 495 7.09 12.49 -4.48
CA GLY A 495 6.91 11.66 -5.66
C GLY A 495 6.67 12.47 -6.94
N LEU A 496 6.98 11.88 -8.11
CA LEU A 496 6.82 12.55 -9.42
C LEU A 496 5.40 13.12 -9.66
N ARG A 497 4.36 12.47 -9.14
CA ARG A 497 2.97 12.91 -9.31
C ARG A 497 2.68 14.24 -8.60
N ALA A 498 3.32 14.45 -7.45
CA ALA A 498 3.17 15.68 -6.69
C ALA A 498 3.87 16.88 -7.33
N ILE A 499 4.83 16.64 -8.26
CA ILE A 499 5.54 17.70 -8.95
C ILE A 499 4.61 18.32 -10.00
N GLY A 500 4.10 19.52 -9.72
CA GLY A 500 3.16 20.24 -10.59
C GLY A 500 1.69 20.20 -10.12
N ASP A 501 1.40 19.45 -9.06
CA ASP A 501 0.09 19.43 -8.40
C ASP A 501 0.23 19.97 -6.96
N ALA A 502 -0.45 21.09 -6.68
CA ALA A 502 -0.34 21.77 -5.37
C ALA A 502 -0.94 20.94 -4.23
N GLU A 503 -2.06 20.26 -4.46
CA GLU A 503 -2.73 19.48 -3.43
C GLU A 503 -1.95 18.19 -3.09
N GLU A 504 -1.44 17.49 -4.10
CA GLU A 504 -0.55 16.34 -3.92
C GLU A 504 0.76 16.75 -3.22
N MET A 505 1.30 17.93 -3.54
CA MET A 505 2.49 18.46 -2.86
C MET A 505 2.23 18.76 -1.39
N GLU A 506 1.06 19.28 -1.05
CA GLU A 506 0.68 19.49 0.34
C GLU A 506 0.54 18.17 1.11
N GLU A 507 0.02 17.12 0.48
CA GLU A 507 -0.05 15.78 1.09
C GLU A 507 1.34 15.18 1.32
N GLU A 508 2.24 15.24 0.32
CA GLU A 508 3.63 14.80 0.48
C GLU A 508 4.34 15.59 1.59
N ARG A 509 4.02 16.89 1.74
CA ARG A 509 4.58 17.71 2.83
C ARG A 509 4.02 17.34 4.20
N ARG A 510 2.73 16.97 4.30
CA ARG A 510 2.16 16.38 5.54
C ARG A 510 2.83 15.06 5.88
N LEU A 511 3.12 14.24 4.88
CA LEU A 511 3.88 12.99 5.07
C LEU A 511 5.29 13.27 5.58
N CYS A 512 5.97 14.30 5.03
CA CYS A 512 7.29 14.75 5.50
C CYS A 512 7.23 15.21 6.97
N TYR A 513 6.28 16.08 7.30
CA TYR A 513 6.03 16.53 8.67
C TYR A 513 5.76 15.34 9.62
N GLY A 514 4.89 14.41 9.18
CA GLY A 514 4.60 13.19 9.93
C GLY A 514 5.84 12.34 10.18
N ALA A 515 6.68 12.13 9.16
CA ALA A 515 7.92 11.34 9.26
C ALA A 515 8.96 12.00 10.18
N ILE A 516 9.18 13.32 10.08
CA ILE A 516 10.06 14.08 10.96
C ILE A 516 9.64 13.93 12.43
N THR A 517 8.34 14.05 12.70
CA THR A 517 7.78 13.97 14.06
C THR A 517 7.72 12.55 14.63
N ARG A 518 8.21 11.52 13.93
CA ARG A 518 8.43 10.16 14.50
C ARG A 518 9.67 10.10 15.37
N ALA A 519 10.63 11.03 15.18
CA ALA A 519 11.88 11.05 15.94
C ALA A 519 11.67 11.67 17.34
N LYS A 520 12.18 10.99 18.38
CA LYS A 520 12.20 11.50 19.75
C LYS A 520 13.46 12.33 20.02
N LYS A 521 14.64 11.77 19.68
CA LYS A 521 15.94 12.35 20.06
C LYS A 521 16.78 12.78 18.86
N ASN A 522 16.96 11.86 17.90
CA ASN A 522 17.86 12.08 16.78
C ASN A 522 17.16 11.83 15.45
N LEU A 523 17.35 12.76 14.53
CA LEU A 523 16.84 12.68 13.17
C LEU A 523 18.00 12.73 12.17
N TYR A 524 18.05 11.74 11.28
CA TYR A 524 18.98 11.64 10.18
C TYR A 524 18.21 11.66 8.88
N ILE A 525 18.59 12.50 7.95
CA ILE A 525 18.01 12.57 6.60
C ILE A 525 19.12 12.27 5.60
N SER A 526 18.86 11.40 4.62
CA SER A 526 19.86 11.10 3.60
C SER A 526 19.26 11.15 2.19
N HIS A 527 20.13 11.49 1.23
CA HIS A 527 19.83 11.47 -0.19
C HIS A 527 21.06 11.01 -0.97
N ALA A 528 20.86 10.46 -2.16
CA ALA A 528 21.92 10.06 -3.07
C ALA A 528 22.00 11.00 -4.27
N ARG A 529 23.20 11.13 -4.90
CA ARG A 529 23.37 11.89 -6.16
C ARG A 529 22.84 11.15 -7.37
N GLN A 530 22.88 9.83 -7.30
CA GLN A 530 22.29 8.93 -8.28
C GLN A 530 21.65 7.75 -7.56
N ARG A 531 20.58 7.22 -8.14
CA ARG A 531 19.85 6.09 -7.58
C ARG A 531 19.41 5.12 -8.65
N MET A 532 19.56 3.84 -8.38
CA MET A 532 19.00 2.78 -9.20
C MET A 532 17.67 2.30 -8.62
N ILE A 533 16.58 2.48 -9.39
CA ILE A 533 15.25 1.98 -9.06
C ILE A 533 14.72 1.19 -10.25
N TYR A 534 14.20 -0.01 -10.01
CA TYR A 534 13.71 -0.92 -11.06
C TYR A 534 14.72 -1.17 -12.19
N GLY A 535 16.01 -1.30 -11.84
CA GLY A 535 17.08 -1.60 -12.78
C GLY A 535 17.51 -0.42 -13.66
N ARG A 536 17.08 0.81 -13.38
CA ARG A 536 17.48 2.03 -14.08
C ARG A 536 18.14 3.01 -13.12
N THR A 537 19.37 3.40 -13.44
CA THR A 537 20.10 4.44 -12.68
C THR A 537 19.74 5.81 -13.25
N SER A 538 19.36 6.72 -12.40
CA SER A 538 19.08 8.13 -12.72
C SER A 538 19.80 9.06 -11.77
N ALA A 539 20.20 10.24 -12.26
CA ALA A 539 20.67 11.30 -11.39
C ALA A 539 19.51 11.80 -10.54
N ALA A 540 19.76 11.97 -9.25
CA ALA A 540 18.79 12.41 -8.27
C ALA A 540 19.12 13.83 -7.80
N LEU A 541 18.09 14.65 -7.63
CA LEU A 541 18.19 15.99 -7.04
C LEU A 541 17.75 15.90 -5.57
N PRO A 542 18.45 16.59 -4.64
CA PRO A 542 17.99 16.67 -3.27
C PRO A 542 16.54 17.16 -3.18
N SER A 543 15.76 16.55 -2.31
CA SER A 543 14.36 16.91 -2.09
C SER A 543 14.19 18.40 -1.80
N ARG A 544 13.19 19.01 -2.40
CA ARG A 544 12.81 20.41 -2.10
C ARG A 544 12.49 20.63 -0.62
N PHE A 545 11.99 19.62 0.08
CA PHE A 545 11.71 19.70 1.51
C PHE A 545 12.96 19.95 2.36
N LEU A 546 14.16 19.57 1.90
CA LEU A 546 15.40 19.92 2.58
C LEU A 546 15.66 21.42 2.62
N ARG A 547 15.19 22.18 1.63
CA ARG A 547 15.33 23.65 1.57
C ARG A 547 14.31 24.36 2.46
N GLU A 548 13.26 23.65 2.89
CA GLU A 548 12.23 24.15 3.78
C GLU A 548 12.65 24.02 5.27
N ILE A 549 13.73 23.29 5.55
CA ILE A 549 14.32 23.15 6.89
C ILE A 549 15.39 24.25 7.06
N PRO A 550 15.31 25.11 8.08
CA PRO A 550 16.32 26.14 8.34
C PRO A 550 17.71 25.54 8.58
N GLU A 551 18.74 26.16 8.00
CA GLU A 551 20.13 25.65 8.08
C GLU A 551 20.68 25.60 9.51
N GLU A 552 20.19 26.44 10.40
CA GLU A 552 20.58 26.48 11.82
C GLU A 552 20.27 25.18 12.58
N TYR A 553 19.31 24.38 12.10
CA TYR A 553 18.95 23.09 12.70
C TYR A 553 19.63 21.91 12.01
N VAL A 554 20.49 22.13 11.01
CA VAL A 554 21.03 21.09 10.14
C VAL A 554 22.55 21.01 10.21
N VAL A 555 23.09 19.81 10.34
CA VAL A 555 24.52 19.51 10.13
C VAL A 555 24.67 18.66 8.88
N LYS A 556 25.27 19.23 7.83
CA LYS A 556 25.53 18.54 6.55
C LYS A 556 26.77 17.64 6.66
N ARG A 557 26.66 16.39 6.22
CA ARG A 557 27.73 15.41 6.17
C ARG A 557 27.74 14.74 4.79
N GLY A 558 28.89 14.17 4.39
CA GLY A 558 29.09 13.61 3.05
C GLY A 558 29.40 14.72 2.04
N GLY A 559 29.29 14.39 0.73
CA GLY A 559 29.72 15.28 -0.34
C GLY A 559 31.25 15.35 -0.46
N GLN A 560 31.81 15.00 -1.61
CA GLN A 560 33.20 15.34 -1.86
C GLN A 560 33.29 16.87 -1.94
N ARG A 561 34.02 17.48 -1.03
CA ARG A 561 34.52 18.86 -1.26
C ARG A 561 35.26 18.84 -2.60
N PRO A 562 35.02 19.78 -3.52
CA PRO A 562 35.93 19.95 -4.64
C PRO A 562 37.33 20.14 -4.05
N ARG A 563 38.25 19.27 -4.41
CA ARG A 563 39.68 19.55 -4.22
C ARG A 563 39.92 20.83 -4.99
N THR A 564 40.02 21.93 -4.29
CA THR A 564 40.74 23.10 -4.80
C THR A 564 42.23 22.68 -4.85
N ASP A 565 42.65 22.18 -6.00
CA ASP A 565 44.03 22.10 -6.31
C ASP A 565 44.58 23.52 -6.35
N SER A 566 45.07 23.99 -5.24
CA SER A 566 45.96 25.13 -5.17
C SER A 566 47.30 24.69 -5.76
N PHE A 567 47.42 24.88 -7.07
CA PHE A 567 48.71 24.89 -7.73
C PHE A 567 49.47 26.10 -7.18
N SER A 568 50.41 25.88 -6.26
CA SER A 568 51.46 26.86 -5.92
C SER A 568 52.76 26.13 -5.72
N GLY A 569 53.65 26.29 -6.73
CA GLY A 569 55.06 26.50 -6.60
C GLY A 569 55.93 25.37 -6.06
N MET A 570 56.67 24.73 -6.95
CA MET A 570 57.97 24.12 -6.61
C MET A 570 58.93 25.16 -5.99
N PRO A 571 59.91 24.76 -5.13
CA PRO A 571 61.13 24.16 -5.65
C PRO A 571 61.77 23.02 -4.77
N GLY A 572 62.62 22.26 -5.45
CA GLY A 572 63.25 21.04 -5.16
C GLY A 572 64.24 20.92 -3.98
N PHE A 573 64.86 19.75 -3.99
CA PHE A 573 66.05 19.18 -3.30
C PHE A 573 65.74 18.00 -2.38
N GLY A 574 66.05 16.76 -2.83
CA GLY A 574 67.27 16.06 -2.47
C GLY A 574 67.16 15.16 -1.26
N GLY A 575 67.50 13.85 -1.41
CA GLY A 575 67.90 13.03 -0.29
C GLY A 575 67.30 11.62 -0.22
N GLU A 576 67.93 10.71 -0.83
CA GLU A 576 68.34 9.32 -0.57
C GLU A 576 67.65 8.43 0.49
N SER A 577 67.55 7.18 0.03
CA SER A 577 67.67 5.86 0.68
C SER A 577 66.45 5.29 1.40
N GLY A 578 66.04 4.08 1.15
CA GLY A 578 66.64 2.82 0.85
C GLY A 578 65.63 1.67 1.04
N TYR A 579 65.72 0.69 0.14
CA TYR A 579 65.43 -0.76 0.26
C TYR A 579 63.99 -1.19 0.72
N SER A 580 63.26 -2.03 -0.02
CA SER A 580 63.55 -3.41 -0.39
C SER A 580 62.49 -4.00 -1.33
N ARG A 581 63.02 -4.79 -2.25
CA ARG A 581 62.40 -5.61 -3.28
C ARG A 581 61.30 -6.57 -2.80
N TYR A 582 60.26 -6.76 -3.62
CA TYR A 582 59.89 -8.08 -4.15
C TYR A 582 59.18 -7.88 -5.50
N ALA A 583 59.78 -8.54 -6.54
CA ALA A 583 59.30 -8.58 -7.92
C ALA A 583 58.39 -9.79 -8.15
N ILE A 584 57.36 -9.65 -8.95
CA ILE A 584 56.70 -10.73 -9.68
C ILE A 584 56.41 -10.22 -11.12
N PRO A 585 56.54 -11.08 -12.16
CA PRO A 585 56.92 -10.66 -13.49
C PRO A 585 55.79 -10.30 -14.44
N ASN A 586 56.19 -9.46 -15.39
CA ASN A 586 55.52 -8.99 -16.61
C ASN A 586 54.79 -10.07 -17.40
N MET A 587 53.58 -9.75 -17.82
CA MET A 587 53.00 -10.17 -19.09
C MET A 587 52.39 -8.93 -19.76
N GLN A 588 53.01 -8.49 -20.85
CA GLN A 588 52.52 -7.45 -21.75
C GLN A 588 51.49 -8.04 -22.74
N PRO A 589 50.42 -7.37 -23.06
CA PRO A 589 49.77 -7.52 -24.36
C PRO A 589 50.15 -6.37 -25.29
N GLN A 590 50.42 -6.74 -26.52
CA GLN A 590 50.80 -5.92 -27.65
C GLN A 590 49.83 -4.78 -27.93
N ARG A 591 50.36 -3.60 -28.19
CA ARG A 591 49.69 -2.46 -28.74
C ARG A 591 49.55 -2.61 -30.26
N GLU A 592 48.36 -2.68 -30.79
CA GLU A 592 48.09 -2.27 -32.18
C GLU A 592 47.76 -0.77 -32.21
N GLN A 593 48.47 -0.04 -33.06
CA GLN A 593 48.24 1.38 -33.32
C GLN A 593 47.11 1.56 -34.32
N PRO A 594 46.12 2.46 -34.07
CA PRO A 594 45.25 2.94 -35.14
C PRO A 594 45.86 4.16 -35.81
N ARG A 595 45.74 4.17 -37.12
CA ARG A 595 46.13 5.21 -38.07
C ARG A 595 45.44 6.54 -37.75
N ARG A 596 46.23 7.62 -37.84
CA ARG A 596 45.80 9.02 -37.87
C ARG A 596 44.91 9.24 -39.09
N THR A 597 43.73 9.80 -38.87
CA THR A 597 42.98 10.60 -39.86
C THR A 597 42.73 11.97 -39.26
N ASP A 598 42.84 12.98 -40.11
CA ASP A 598 42.98 14.39 -39.86
C ASP A 598 41.91 15.05 -38.98
N ALA A 599 42.37 15.96 -38.15
CA ALA A 599 41.57 16.85 -37.34
C ALA A 599 40.93 17.93 -38.20
N MET A 600 39.60 17.90 -38.32
CA MET A 600 38.84 19.09 -38.67
C MET A 600 38.35 19.76 -37.40
N SER A 601 38.81 20.97 -37.20
CA SER A 601 38.41 21.88 -36.15
C SER A 601 36.94 22.30 -36.32
N TYR A 602 36.10 21.95 -35.35
CA TYR A 602 34.75 22.53 -35.25
C TYR A 602 34.70 23.59 -34.16
N SER A 603 34.51 24.84 -34.64
CA SER A 603 34.21 25.98 -33.81
C SER A 603 32.84 25.81 -33.13
N SER A 604 32.78 26.01 -31.81
CA SER A 604 31.58 26.03 -31.02
C SER A 604 30.74 27.30 -31.30
N GLN A 605 29.77 27.20 -32.19
CA GLN A 605 28.62 28.07 -32.19
C GLN A 605 27.37 27.24 -31.86
N LYS A 606 26.76 27.47 -30.69
CA LYS A 606 25.45 26.97 -30.35
C LYS A 606 24.40 27.60 -31.27
N PRO A 607 23.61 26.82 -32.04
CA PRO A 607 22.45 27.39 -32.70
C PRO A 607 21.35 27.61 -31.66
N LYS A 608 20.83 28.83 -31.56
CA LYS A 608 19.54 29.10 -30.93
C LYS A 608 18.48 28.34 -31.74
N SER A 609 17.97 27.23 -31.22
CA SER A 609 16.85 26.51 -31.81
C SER A 609 15.59 27.35 -31.67
N ALA A 610 15.12 27.92 -32.76
CA ALA A 610 13.75 28.45 -32.87
C ALA A 610 12.79 27.29 -32.61
N VAL A 611 11.88 27.45 -31.65
CA VAL A 611 10.83 26.45 -31.37
C VAL A 611 9.95 26.38 -32.63
N MET A 612 9.85 25.17 -33.21
CA MET A 612 9.01 24.94 -34.39
C MET A 612 7.54 25.10 -33.98
N GLU A 613 6.85 26.09 -34.53
CA GLU A 613 5.41 26.26 -34.33
C GLU A 613 4.66 25.26 -35.21
N LEU A 614 4.00 24.30 -34.53
CA LEU A 614 3.16 23.28 -35.14
C LEU A 614 1.70 23.51 -34.74
N ASN A 615 0.81 23.25 -35.69
CA ASN A 615 -0.62 23.33 -35.50
C ASN A 615 -1.26 21.94 -35.72
N LYS A 616 -2.47 21.76 -35.18
CA LYS A 616 -3.26 20.57 -35.48
C LYS A 616 -3.48 20.42 -36.99
N GLY A 617 -3.20 19.22 -37.50
CA GLY A 617 -3.28 18.88 -38.92
C GLY A 617 -1.95 19.00 -39.66
N ASP A 618 -0.89 19.57 -39.08
CA ASP A 618 0.43 19.63 -39.69
C ASP A 618 1.03 18.24 -39.86
N MET A 619 1.61 17.99 -41.02
CA MET A 619 2.37 16.78 -41.32
C MET A 619 3.81 16.98 -40.87
N VAL A 620 4.37 15.96 -40.22
CA VAL A 620 5.74 16.00 -39.72
C VAL A 620 6.48 14.70 -40.06
N SER A 621 7.80 14.80 -40.14
CA SER A 621 8.68 13.64 -40.24
C SER A 621 9.65 13.62 -39.06
N HIS A 622 9.61 12.56 -38.27
CA HIS A 622 10.48 12.36 -37.10
C HIS A 622 11.55 11.32 -37.43
N ALA A 623 12.81 11.58 -37.06
CA ALA A 623 13.96 10.75 -37.44
C ALA A 623 13.83 9.27 -36.95
N ALA A 624 13.17 9.03 -35.80
CA ALA A 624 12.98 7.71 -35.25
C ALA A 624 11.56 7.14 -35.45
N PHE A 625 10.56 7.98 -35.78
CA PHE A 625 9.15 7.57 -35.80
C PHE A 625 8.49 7.67 -37.19
N GLY A 626 9.23 8.16 -38.21
CA GLY A 626 8.71 8.28 -39.56
C GLY A 626 7.75 9.48 -39.74
N ARG A 627 6.85 9.35 -40.74
CA ARG A 627 5.84 10.39 -41.04
C ARG A 627 4.66 10.28 -40.08
N GLY A 628 4.09 11.42 -39.74
CA GLY A 628 2.90 11.47 -38.89
C GLY A 628 2.18 12.80 -38.97
N MET A 629 0.95 12.86 -38.49
CA MET A 629 0.10 14.04 -38.47
C MET A 629 -0.13 14.50 -37.01
N VAL A 630 -0.01 15.79 -36.76
CA VAL A 630 -0.26 16.39 -35.44
C VAL A 630 -1.77 16.41 -35.17
N LEU A 631 -2.19 15.66 -34.18
CA LEU A 631 -3.60 15.53 -33.73
C LEU A 631 -3.99 16.65 -32.78
N SER A 632 -3.09 17.01 -31.86
CA SER A 632 -3.33 18.08 -30.89
C SER A 632 -2.03 18.76 -30.47
N VAL A 633 -2.12 20.04 -30.10
CA VAL A 633 -1.03 20.85 -29.55
C VAL A 633 -1.50 21.51 -28.27
N MET A 634 -0.93 21.14 -27.13
CA MET A 634 -1.24 21.69 -25.82
C MET A 634 -0.09 22.59 -25.36
N LYS A 635 -0.28 23.90 -25.27
CA LYS A 635 0.74 24.82 -24.77
C LYS A 635 0.94 24.69 -23.29
N MET A 636 2.20 24.51 -22.83
CA MET A 636 2.58 24.32 -21.44
C MET A 636 3.79 25.21 -21.11
N GLY A 637 3.57 26.32 -20.42
CA GLY A 637 4.61 27.09 -19.74
C GLY A 637 5.92 27.34 -20.51
N GLY A 638 5.85 27.74 -21.81
CA GLY A 638 7.02 28.01 -22.66
C GLY A 638 7.50 26.81 -23.50
N ASP A 639 6.78 25.70 -23.53
CA ASP A 639 6.90 24.55 -24.44
C ASP A 639 5.50 24.11 -24.91
N ALA A 640 5.38 23.06 -25.73
CA ALA A 640 4.11 22.49 -26.13
C ALA A 640 4.20 20.95 -26.14
N LEU A 641 3.15 20.28 -25.65
CA LEU A 641 2.95 18.87 -25.82
C LEU A 641 2.22 18.61 -27.13
N LEU A 642 2.87 17.87 -28.02
CA LEU A 642 2.36 17.47 -29.32
C LEU A 642 1.84 16.04 -29.24
N GLU A 643 0.63 15.80 -29.69
CA GLU A 643 0.11 14.45 -29.92
C GLU A 643 0.12 14.19 -31.43
N ILE A 644 0.90 13.20 -31.87
CA ILE A 644 1.17 12.93 -33.28
C ILE A 644 0.82 11.48 -33.60
N ALA A 645 -0.01 11.29 -34.61
CA ALA A 645 -0.29 9.98 -35.18
C ALA A 645 0.75 9.67 -36.27
N PHE A 646 1.63 8.72 -36.02
CA PHE A 646 2.64 8.25 -36.97
C PHE A 646 2.10 7.05 -37.77
N ASP A 647 2.46 6.98 -39.05
CA ASP A 647 1.93 5.98 -39.98
C ASP A 647 2.22 4.54 -39.54
N ASP A 648 3.43 4.27 -39.01
CA ASP A 648 3.89 2.91 -38.72
C ASP A 648 3.78 2.49 -37.25
N ILE A 649 3.69 3.43 -36.30
CA ILE A 649 3.83 3.15 -34.86
C ILE A 649 2.69 3.72 -33.99
N GLY A 650 1.63 4.25 -34.63
CA GLY A 650 0.47 4.82 -33.95
C GLY A 650 0.74 6.15 -33.26
N THR A 651 -0.14 6.56 -32.34
CA THR A 651 -0.10 7.89 -31.72
C THR A 651 0.94 7.98 -30.60
N LYS A 652 1.76 9.06 -30.63
CA LYS A 652 2.77 9.39 -29.61
C LYS A 652 2.60 10.81 -29.12
N LYS A 653 2.95 11.04 -27.84
CA LYS A 653 2.99 12.36 -27.22
C LYS A 653 4.45 12.80 -27.07
N LEU A 654 4.82 13.95 -27.64
CA LEU A 654 6.19 14.47 -27.69
C LEU A 654 6.22 15.93 -27.23
N MET A 655 7.26 16.33 -26.50
CA MET A 655 7.49 17.74 -26.15
C MET A 655 8.09 18.48 -27.37
N ALA A 656 7.52 19.58 -27.76
CA ALA A 656 7.88 20.33 -28.99
C ALA A 656 9.36 20.75 -29.03
N LYS A 657 9.91 21.25 -27.93
CA LYS A 657 11.33 21.63 -27.85
C LYS A 657 12.27 20.43 -28.03
N THR A 658 11.96 19.32 -27.44
CA THR A 658 12.78 18.10 -27.52
C THR A 658 12.63 17.46 -28.90
N ALA A 659 11.41 17.40 -29.41
CA ALA A 659 11.09 16.79 -30.70
C ALA A 659 11.63 17.61 -31.88
N SER A 660 11.68 18.95 -31.80
CA SER A 660 12.19 19.80 -32.86
C SER A 660 13.63 19.56 -33.28
N ALA A 661 14.45 18.97 -32.40
CA ALA A 661 15.81 18.51 -32.72
C ALA A 661 15.86 17.33 -33.71
N HIS A 662 14.77 16.53 -33.75
CA HIS A 662 14.69 15.25 -34.50
C HIS A 662 13.48 15.20 -35.44
N MET A 663 12.74 16.32 -35.61
CA MET A 663 11.49 16.38 -36.35
C MET A 663 11.53 17.56 -37.34
N LYS A 664 10.95 17.37 -38.51
CA LYS A 664 10.77 18.40 -39.53
C LYS A 664 9.30 18.49 -39.91
N LYS A 665 8.80 19.69 -40.14
CA LYS A 665 7.48 19.90 -40.74
C LYS A 665 7.59 19.58 -42.23
N LEU A 666 6.64 18.82 -42.76
CA LEU A 666 6.59 18.39 -44.15
C LEU A 666 5.78 19.38 -44.99
#